data_27bbb4de80a92668f04acb0e5eb14765
#
_entry.id   27bbb4de80a92668f04acb0e5eb14765
#
_cell.length_a   1.000
_cell.length_b   1.000
_cell.length_c   1.000
_cell.angle_alpha   90.00
_cell.angle_beta   90.00
_cell.angle_gamma   90.00
#
_symmetry.space_group_name_H-M   'P 1'
#
loop_
_entity.id
_entity.type
_entity.pdbx_description
1 polymer ?
#
loop_
_entity_poly.entity_id
_entity_poly.type
_entity_poly.pdbx_seq_one_letter_code
_entity_poly.pdbx_strand_id
1 'polypeptide(L)'
;MTALAARTIVRFRHLVIAGWVTLAVLAVPRAARVADVLSVEVGGVKTESERAYRLVREEFPQPIANFFAITIQGPMPIDSAPFAALLDSLTASLRREPIIARVVSYHDARDASLVSRDRRTTFFIASLGAEASKTATSHAPVVRQAVESAVARLRQARDFEIHVTGAPALDYDVRTVSLADTRRGEQRSVPLAAVVLILAFGALVAALLPLVVGVIAITCSFALVYLAAAFHPMSVFVLNIVSMIGLGVGIDYSLLMVTRFREELNRGLGARDAATRTIATAGRAVVTSGLTVVVGFAALLIIPVPETRSIALGGLLVVAVAVLLSVTLLPAGLAVLGRAIDGPRWLAHLLAWYHHPLFWEPWARWLGFHPLRALAIGGVIAAAITWPLAKLRIGLPSTGWFPSGTDAEQGARALEAIGSRGVIEPIRVVLQAPSGSRIVGSRFVRGLARLSDTIQTDPRVARVRSVVDLEPGTSSLQYAFLYSDPARARARYGDFLSAYLSEDNRTTLMDVVLTDTTSLTDAMDVVRWIRAVANGGVRGLDSVQVSVGGFVASGVDLQDDLLGRFPLLIGLIVVTTAIMLALAYRSVLVPLKAVAMNCLSVAGAFGLIVLVFQHGVGGHLFGLRGPTEAIYVVVPVLVFAVVFGLSMDYGVFLLSRIKEAFDRTGRNDQATMEGLSATASTITSAAAIMIIVFGTFSFARMLVVQLIGFGLAVAVFLDATLIRMVLAPAIMHIAGRWNWWPGVHPEDVPRAGAGRSRQEEPGDSAAGTASSTASAR
;
A
#
# COMPACT_ATOMS: atom_id res chain seq x y z
N MET A 1 16.67 25.72 -5.16
CA MET A 1 17.51 26.22 -4.03
C MET A 1 18.41 27.35 -4.53
N THR A 2 18.52 28.43 -3.76
CA THR A 2 19.40 29.57 -4.11
C THR A 2 20.85 29.19 -3.88
N ALA A 3 21.76 29.73 -4.68
CA ALA A 3 23.22 29.55 -4.52
C ALA A 3 23.70 29.95 -3.10
N LEU A 4 23.00 30.85 -2.45
CA LEU A 4 23.26 31.30 -1.09
C LEU A 4 23.00 30.15 -0.09
N ALA A 5 21.85 29.48 -0.17
CA ALA A 5 21.51 28.35 0.71
C ALA A 5 22.52 27.19 0.58
N ALA A 6 22.94 26.89 -0.66
CA ALA A 6 23.95 25.86 -0.90
C ALA A 6 25.29 26.18 -0.23
N ARG A 7 25.76 27.44 -0.36
CA ARG A 7 26.98 27.89 0.31
C ARG A 7 26.87 27.88 1.82
N THR A 8 25.72 28.21 2.38
CA THR A 8 25.48 28.19 3.84
C THR A 8 25.55 26.77 4.39
N ILE A 9 24.91 25.79 3.75
CA ILE A 9 24.94 24.36 4.17
C ILE A 9 26.39 23.85 4.18
N VAL A 10 27.15 24.11 3.13
CA VAL A 10 28.55 23.65 3.03
C VAL A 10 29.47 24.40 4.00
N ARG A 11 29.22 25.68 4.26
CA ARG A 11 29.98 26.48 5.25
C ARG A 11 29.80 25.93 6.67
N PHE A 12 28.55 25.63 7.05
CA PHE A 12 28.20 25.13 8.37
C PHE A 12 28.05 23.59 8.43
N ARG A 13 28.73 22.85 7.53
CA ARG A 13 28.58 21.39 7.37
C ARG A 13 28.67 20.59 8.66
N HIS A 14 29.57 20.94 9.58
CA HIS A 14 29.74 20.22 10.86
C HIS A 14 28.52 20.42 11.79
N LEU A 15 27.95 21.63 11.80
CA LEU A 15 26.72 21.94 12.55
C LEU A 15 25.51 21.22 11.93
N VAL A 16 25.42 21.15 10.61
CA VAL A 16 24.35 20.41 9.90
C VAL A 16 24.43 18.93 10.23
N ILE A 17 25.62 18.33 10.17
CA ILE A 17 25.83 16.92 10.54
C ILE A 17 25.47 16.69 12.01
N ALA A 18 26.00 17.52 12.92
CA ALA A 18 25.70 17.41 14.35
C ALA A 18 24.20 17.54 14.63
N GLY A 19 23.52 18.51 14.00
CA GLY A 19 22.08 18.70 14.15
C GLY A 19 21.26 17.47 13.71
N TRP A 20 21.57 16.89 12.56
CA TRP A 20 20.88 15.70 12.07
C TRP A 20 21.20 14.44 12.92
N VAL A 21 22.45 14.28 13.37
CA VAL A 21 22.82 13.18 14.29
C VAL A 21 22.07 13.32 15.61
N THR A 22 22.01 14.52 16.18
CA THR A 22 21.26 14.77 17.41
C THR A 22 19.76 14.48 17.20
N LEU A 23 19.17 14.95 16.08
CA LEU A 23 17.78 14.69 15.75
C LEU A 23 17.51 13.18 15.61
N ALA A 24 18.40 12.46 14.91
CA ALA A 24 18.28 11.01 14.74
C ALA A 24 18.35 10.27 16.09
N VAL A 25 19.30 10.64 16.98
CA VAL A 25 19.41 10.05 18.32
C VAL A 25 18.14 10.31 19.15
N LEU A 26 17.59 11.52 19.11
CA LEU A 26 16.35 11.85 19.78
C LEU A 26 15.11 11.17 19.16
N ALA A 27 15.19 10.79 17.88
CA ALA A 27 14.11 10.09 17.18
C ALA A 27 14.04 8.59 17.55
N VAL A 28 15.19 7.94 17.84
CA VAL A 28 15.25 6.49 18.11
C VAL A 28 14.25 6.00 19.16
N PRO A 29 14.12 6.61 20.36
CA PRO A 29 13.19 6.09 21.37
C PRO A 29 11.72 6.17 20.94
N ARG A 30 11.36 7.20 20.16
CA ARG A 30 9.99 7.40 19.63
C ARG A 30 9.72 6.45 18.47
N ALA A 31 10.68 6.31 17.58
CA ALA A 31 10.62 5.36 16.47
C ALA A 31 10.46 3.91 16.97
N ALA A 32 11.15 3.54 18.04
CA ALA A 32 11.04 2.21 18.64
C ALA A 32 9.65 1.91 19.21
N ARG A 33 8.90 2.94 19.64
CA ARG A 33 7.57 2.83 20.24
C ARG A 33 6.44 3.19 19.28
N VAL A 34 6.73 3.48 18.01
CA VAL A 34 5.70 3.94 17.04
C VAL A 34 4.56 2.94 16.91
N ALA A 35 4.86 1.66 16.93
CA ALA A 35 3.86 0.61 16.84
C ALA A 35 2.87 0.58 18.02
N ASP A 36 3.27 1.07 19.20
CA ASP A 36 2.40 1.04 20.39
C ASP A 36 1.22 2.00 20.28
N VAL A 37 1.35 3.04 19.44
CA VAL A 37 0.34 4.09 19.25
C VAL A 37 -0.48 3.92 17.97
N LEU A 38 -0.22 2.87 17.17
CA LEU A 38 -0.91 2.60 15.92
C LEU A 38 -1.99 1.53 16.11
N SER A 39 -3.08 1.64 15.35
CA SER A 39 -4.20 0.70 15.39
C SER A 39 -4.42 0.02 14.03
N VAL A 40 -5.02 -1.16 14.04
CA VAL A 40 -5.43 -1.87 12.82
C VAL A 40 -6.71 -1.23 12.30
N GLU A 41 -7.70 -1.06 13.17
CA GLU A 41 -8.93 -0.33 12.87
C GLU A 41 -8.80 1.14 13.26
N VAL A 42 -9.02 2.02 12.29
CA VAL A 42 -9.06 3.47 12.51
C VAL A 42 -10.49 3.94 12.28
N GLY A 43 -11.28 3.98 13.35
CA GLY A 43 -12.66 4.46 13.31
C GLY A 43 -12.78 5.94 12.94
N GLY A 44 -13.99 6.40 12.67
CA GLY A 44 -14.29 7.83 12.48
C GLY A 44 -14.83 8.20 11.10
N VAL A 45 -15.14 7.23 10.25
CA VAL A 45 -15.85 7.48 8.99
C VAL A 45 -17.35 7.51 9.26
N LYS A 46 -18.08 8.48 8.69
CA LYS A 46 -19.54 8.55 8.79
C LYS A 46 -20.22 7.61 7.76
N THR A 47 -19.80 6.34 7.75
CA THR A 47 -20.39 5.33 6.88
C THR A 47 -21.62 4.68 7.52
N GLU A 48 -22.37 3.94 6.72
CA GLU A 48 -23.52 3.18 7.21
C GLU A 48 -23.09 2.05 8.15
N SER A 49 -22.03 1.32 7.80
CA SER A 49 -21.49 0.25 8.63
C SER A 49 -20.96 0.75 9.99
N GLU A 50 -20.29 1.90 10.02
CA GLU A 50 -19.83 2.53 11.27
C GLU A 50 -21.00 2.99 12.14
N ARG A 51 -22.09 3.47 11.54
CA ARG A 51 -23.33 3.79 12.27
C ARG A 51 -23.92 2.54 12.88
N ALA A 52 -24.00 1.45 12.12
CA ALA A 52 -24.48 0.16 12.63
C ALA A 52 -23.61 -0.34 13.80
N TYR A 53 -22.28 -0.29 13.66
CA TYR A 53 -21.34 -0.68 14.71
C TYR A 53 -21.50 0.15 16.00
N ARG A 54 -21.66 1.45 15.85
CA ARG A 54 -21.87 2.38 16.98
C ARG A 54 -23.17 2.10 17.72
N LEU A 55 -24.29 1.91 16.99
CA LEU A 55 -25.58 1.55 17.58
C LEU A 55 -25.50 0.25 18.39
N VAL A 56 -24.82 -0.77 17.83
CA VAL A 56 -24.62 -2.04 18.54
C VAL A 56 -23.83 -1.81 19.84
N ARG A 57 -22.80 -0.99 19.81
CA ARG A 57 -21.94 -0.74 20.98
C ARG A 57 -22.62 0.10 22.06
N GLU A 58 -23.47 1.04 21.66
CA GLU A 58 -24.13 1.99 22.59
C GLU A 58 -25.42 1.42 23.18
N GLU A 59 -26.20 0.65 22.41
CA GLU A 59 -27.54 0.21 22.82
C GLU A 59 -27.62 -1.22 23.33
N PHE A 60 -26.55 -2.01 23.16
CA PHE A 60 -26.52 -3.40 23.66
C PHE A 60 -25.52 -3.58 24.78
N PRO A 61 -25.97 -3.94 26.02
CA PRO A 61 -25.11 -3.96 27.21
C PRO A 61 -24.07 -5.07 27.22
N GLN A 62 -24.25 -6.11 26.40
CA GLN A 62 -23.26 -7.15 26.14
C GLN A 62 -23.00 -7.20 24.64
N PRO A 63 -22.15 -6.30 24.12
CA PRO A 63 -21.89 -6.30 22.70
C PRO A 63 -21.21 -7.61 22.31
N ILE A 64 -21.90 -8.39 21.47
CA ILE A 64 -21.30 -9.52 20.77
C ILE A 64 -20.21 -9.04 19.79
N ALA A 65 -19.82 -7.76 19.92
CA ALA A 65 -18.89 -7.10 19.02
C ALA A 65 -17.44 -7.53 19.23
N ASN A 66 -17.02 -7.84 20.46
CA ASN A 66 -15.64 -8.18 20.78
C ASN A 66 -15.58 -9.48 21.59
N PHE A 67 -15.27 -10.54 20.89
CA PHE A 67 -15.12 -11.87 21.48
C PHE A 67 -13.93 -12.61 20.87
N PHE A 68 -13.40 -13.54 21.61
CA PHE A 68 -12.48 -14.55 21.10
C PHE A 68 -13.25 -15.82 20.80
N ALA A 69 -12.99 -16.45 19.66
CA ALA A 69 -13.45 -17.78 19.35
C ALA A 69 -12.30 -18.76 19.52
N ILE A 70 -12.51 -19.80 20.29
CA ILE A 70 -11.51 -20.83 20.53
C ILE A 70 -11.97 -22.10 19.82
N THR A 71 -11.25 -22.49 18.77
CA THR A 71 -11.52 -23.69 17.98
C THR A 71 -10.76 -24.87 18.54
N ILE A 72 -11.39 -26.03 18.56
CA ILE A 72 -10.80 -27.29 19.00
C ILE A 72 -11.12 -28.35 17.96
N GLN A 73 -10.09 -28.93 17.38
CA GLN A 73 -10.19 -30.06 16.46
C GLN A 73 -9.48 -31.29 17.08
N GLY A 74 -10.14 -32.41 17.11
CA GLY A 74 -9.59 -33.61 17.71
C GLY A 74 -9.79 -34.88 16.87
N PRO A 75 -9.05 -35.96 17.17
CA PRO A 75 -9.17 -37.21 16.45
C PRO A 75 -10.46 -37.99 16.81
N MET A 76 -11.18 -37.57 17.86
CA MET A 76 -12.35 -38.22 18.39
C MET A 76 -13.58 -37.31 18.41
N PRO A 77 -14.81 -37.86 18.51
CA PRO A 77 -16.04 -37.07 18.61
C PRO A 77 -16.09 -36.20 19.88
N ILE A 78 -16.77 -35.05 19.80
CA ILE A 78 -16.90 -34.08 20.89
C ILE A 78 -17.59 -34.64 22.15
N ASP A 79 -18.42 -35.68 22.00
CA ASP A 79 -19.11 -36.31 23.10
C ASP A 79 -18.21 -37.32 23.84
N SER A 80 -16.98 -37.56 23.39
CA SER A 80 -16.04 -38.46 24.09
C SER A 80 -15.55 -37.81 25.39
N ALA A 81 -15.35 -38.64 26.44
CA ALA A 81 -14.93 -38.17 27.75
C ALA A 81 -13.63 -37.34 27.73
N PRO A 82 -12.58 -37.70 26.93
CA PRO A 82 -11.39 -36.86 26.84
C PRO A 82 -11.63 -35.49 26.20
N PHE A 83 -12.52 -35.41 25.17
CA PHE A 83 -12.87 -34.14 24.53
C PHE A 83 -13.69 -33.25 25.46
N ALA A 84 -14.68 -33.83 26.16
CA ALA A 84 -15.48 -33.10 27.13
C ALA A 84 -14.63 -32.55 28.28
N ALA A 85 -13.70 -33.36 28.84
CA ALA A 85 -12.78 -32.93 29.88
C ALA A 85 -11.84 -31.76 29.41
N LEU A 86 -11.39 -31.77 28.14
CA LEU A 86 -10.61 -30.68 27.55
C LEU A 86 -11.47 -29.41 27.44
N LEU A 87 -12.68 -29.52 26.91
CA LEU A 87 -13.62 -28.40 26.77
C LEU A 87 -13.94 -27.75 28.11
N ASP A 88 -14.20 -28.58 29.14
CA ASP A 88 -14.47 -28.12 30.51
C ASP A 88 -13.26 -27.42 31.13
N SER A 89 -12.06 -27.97 30.92
CA SER A 89 -10.80 -27.35 31.39
C SER A 89 -10.56 -25.99 30.76
N LEU A 90 -10.74 -25.86 29.43
CA LEU A 90 -10.56 -24.64 28.69
C LEU A 90 -11.59 -23.57 29.09
N THR A 91 -12.87 -23.97 29.16
CA THR A 91 -13.95 -23.06 29.58
C THR A 91 -13.75 -22.57 31.02
N ALA A 92 -13.37 -23.48 31.93
CA ALA A 92 -13.05 -23.13 33.31
C ALA A 92 -11.84 -22.23 33.46
N SER A 93 -10.81 -22.42 32.64
CA SER A 93 -9.63 -21.54 32.63
C SER A 93 -10.00 -20.12 32.20
N LEU A 94 -10.77 -19.97 31.12
CA LEU A 94 -11.18 -18.67 30.61
C LEU A 94 -12.18 -17.96 31.51
N ARG A 95 -13.11 -18.70 32.15
CA ARG A 95 -14.04 -18.10 33.13
C ARG A 95 -13.34 -17.50 34.37
N ARG A 96 -12.10 -17.89 34.64
CA ARG A 96 -11.27 -17.31 35.72
C ARG A 96 -10.60 -15.99 35.33
N GLU A 97 -10.50 -15.71 34.04
CA GLU A 97 -9.88 -14.48 33.58
C GLU A 97 -10.82 -13.28 33.82
N PRO A 98 -10.38 -12.24 34.55
CA PRO A 98 -11.23 -11.09 34.89
C PRO A 98 -11.75 -10.31 33.68
N ILE A 99 -11.08 -10.45 32.54
CA ILE A 99 -11.42 -9.77 31.28
C ILE A 99 -12.58 -10.46 30.55
N ILE A 100 -12.89 -11.72 30.88
CA ILE A 100 -13.93 -12.52 30.23
C ILE A 100 -15.25 -12.38 31.00
N ALA A 101 -16.25 -11.81 30.36
CA ALA A 101 -17.58 -11.67 30.93
C ALA A 101 -18.41 -12.96 30.81
N ARG A 102 -18.30 -13.65 29.68
CA ARG A 102 -19.10 -14.85 29.40
C ARG A 102 -18.35 -15.81 28.47
N VAL A 103 -18.53 -17.10 28.74
CA VAL A 103 -18.07 -18.18 27.83
C VAL A 103 -19.30 -18.97 27.41
N VAL A 104 -19.51 -19.16 26.11
CA VAL A 104 -20.62 -19.93 25.53
C VAL A 104 -20.03 -21.07 24.72
N SER A 105 -20.23 -22.30 25.19
CA SER A 105 -19.79 -23.56 24.56
C SER A 105 -20.97 -24.36 24.00
N TYR A 106 -20.67 -25.42 23.24
CA TYR A 106 -21.67 -26.37 22.78
C TYR A 106 -22.43 -27.04 23.97
N HIS A 107 -21.72 -27.30 25.08
CA HIS A 107 -22.35 -27.87 26.28
C HIS A 107 -23.36 -26.93 26.93
N ASP A 108 -23.12 -25.62 26.88
CA ASP A 108 -23.99 -24.59 27.43
C ASP A 108 -25.23 -24.35 26.54
N ALA A 109 -25.01 -24.19 25.24
CA ALA A 109 -26.03 -23.74 24.28
C ALA A 109 -26.73 -24.89 23.55
N ARG A 110 -26.10 -26.05 23.42
CA ARG A 110 -26.52 -27.20 22.60
C ARG A 110 -26.89 -26.80 21.15
N ASP A 111 -26.27 -25.72 20.66
CA ASP A 111 -26.47 -25.23 19.27
C ASP A 111 -25.59 -26.05 18.32
N ALA A 112 -26.22 -26.76 17.40
CA ALA A 112 -25.53 -27.56 16.38
C ALA A 112 -24.59 -26.74 15.49
N SER A 113 -24.76 -25.41 15.41
CA SER A 113 -23.87 -24.54 14.65
C SER A 113 -22.49 -24.36 15.29
N LEU A 114 -22.30 -24.76 16.54
CA LEU A 114 -21.00 -24.71 17.22
C LEU A 114 -20.16 -25.99 16.97
N VAL A 115 -20.66 -26.93 16.17
CA VAL A 115 -20.05 -28.23 15.95
C VAL A 115 -20.03 -28.58 14.47
N SER A 116 -18.91 -29.14 14.01
CA SER A 116 -18.79 -29.67 12.65
C SER A 116 -19.72 -30.87 12.39
N ARG A 117 -20.04 -31.14 11.11
CA ARG A 117 -20.89 -32.26 10.70
C ARG A 117 -20.35 -33.64 11.13
N ASP A 118 -19.02 -33.76 11.15
CA ASP A 118 -18.31 -35.00 11.59
C ASP A 118 -18.16 -35.10 13.10
N ARG A 119 -18.64 -34.08 13.85
CA ARG A 119 -18.58 -33.98 15.32
C ARG A 119 -17.17 -34.10 15.91
N ARG A 120 -16.11 -33.73 15.13
CA ARG A 120 -14.70 -33.76 15.58
C ARG A 120 -14.12 -32.37 15.81
N THR A 121 -14.80 -31.33 15.36
CA THR A 121 -14.39 -29.95 15.55
C THR A 121 -15.51 -29.17 16.22
N THR A 122 -15.16 -28.37 17.20
CA THR A 122 -16.09 -27.43 17.87
C THR A 122 -15.40 -26.11 18.13
N PHE A 123 -16.17 -25.11 18.42
CA PHE A 123 -15.66 -23.87 18.97
C PHE A 123 -16.55 -23.37 20.10
N PHE A 124 -15.99 -22.50 20.90
CA PHE A 124 -16.73 -21.75 21.91
C PHE A 124 -16.32 -20.26 21.86
N ILE A 125 -17.21 -19.42 22.34
CA ILE A 125 -17.09 -17.98 22.31
C ILE A 125 -16.78 -17.47 23.71
N ALA A 126 -15.71 -16.70 23.86
CA ALA A 126 -15.35 -15.99 25.08
C ALA A 126 -15.53 -14.48 24.87
N SER A 127 -16.62 -13.92 25.39
CA SER A 127 -16.95 -12.51 25.25
C SER A 127 -16.22 -11.66 26.31
N LEU A 128 -15.70 -10.51 25.89
CA LEU A 128 -15.01 -9.57 26.77
C LEU A 128 -16.01 -8.73 27.58
N GLY A 129 -15.61 -8.36 28.80
CA GLY A 129 -16.33 -7.36 29.59
C GLY A 129 -16.27 -5.97 28.93
N ALA A 130 -17.18 -5.08 29.28
CA ALA A 130 -17.32 -3.77 28.67
C ALA A 130 -16.01 -2.92 28.67
N GLU A 131 -15.28 -2.93 29.78
CA GLU A 131 -13.98 -2.21 29.86
C GLU A 131 -12.88 -2.90 29.07
N ALA A 132 -12.78 -4.25 29.13
CA ALA A 132 -11.81 -5.01 28.36
C ALA A 132 -12.06 -4.91 26.85
N SER A 133 -13.32 -4.74 26.45
CA SER A 133 -13.71 -4.58 25.05
C SER A 133 -13.14 -3.31 24.41
N LYS A 134 -12.82 -2.27 25.19
CA LYS A 134 -12.19 -1.02 24.69
C LYS A 134 -10.75 -1.26 24.21
N THR A 135 -10.09 -2.27 24.76
CA THR A 135 -8.70 -2.63 24.45
C THR A 135 -8.59 -4.10 24.03
N ALA A 136 -9.60 -4.61 23.33
CA ALA A 136 -9.79 -6.03 23.02
C ALA A 136 -8.55 -6.69 22.41
N THR A 137 -7.93 -6.03 21.43
CA THR A 137 -6.74 -6.53 20.73
C THR A 137 -5.56 -6.79 21.66
N SER A 138 -5.38 -5.97 22.71
CA SER A 138 -4.27 -6.12 23.66
C SER A 138 -4.42 -7.34 24.57
N HIS A 139 -5.62 -7.91 24.67
CA HIS A 139 -5.91 -9.07 25.51
C HIS A 139 -5.68 -10.42 24.81
N ALA A 140 -5.40 -10.45 23.51
CA ALA A 140 -5.13 -11.68 22.77
C ALA A 140 -4.02 -12.55 23.39
N PRO A 141 -2.86 -12.00 23.82
CA PRO A 141 -1.84 -12.81 24.51
C PRO A 141 -2.32 -13.43 25.81
N VAL A 142 -3.13 -12.71 26.59
CA VAL A 142 -3.67 -13.21 27.86
C VAL A 142 -4.59 -14.42 27.64
N VAL A 143 -5.49 -14.30 26.64
CA VAL A 143 -6.40 -15.41 26.28
C VAL A 143 -5.63 -16.61 25.75
N ARG A 144 -4.61 -16.40 24.90
CA ARG A 144 -3.73 -17.48 24.42
C ARG A 144 -3.01 -18.16 25.57
N GLN A 145 -2.43 -17.40 26.49
CA GLN A 145 -1.76 -17.94 27.66
C GLN A 145 -2.71 -18.76 28.57
N ALA A 146 -3.95 -18.30 28.75
CA ALA A 146 -4.97 -19.04 29.50
C ALA A 146 -5.31 -20.38 28.83
N VAL A 147 -5.44 -20.39 27.50
CA VAL A 147 -5.67 -21.60 26.70
C VAL A 147 -4.46 -22.55 26.80
N GLU A 148 -3.24 -22.06 26.54
CA GLU A 148 -2.01 -22.84 26.64
C GLU A 148 -1.84 -23.47 28.03
N SER A 149 -2.11 -22.68 29.08
CA SER A 149 -2.04 -23.15 30.48
C SER A 149 -3.04 -24.25 30.79
N ALA A 150 -4.23 -24.20 30.18
CA ALA A 150 -5.23 -25.26 30.34
C ALA A 150 -4.84 -26.55 29.58
N VAL A 151 -4.33 -26.41 28.37
CA VAL A 151 -3.80 -27.50 27.52
C VAL A 151 -2.65 -28.21 28.21
N ALA A 152 -1.68 -27.45 28.77
CA ALA A 152 -0.51 -28.03 29.43
C ALA A 152 -0.82 -28.94 30.64
N ARG A 153 -1.98 -28.73 31.26
CA ARG A 153 -2.44 -29.56 32.42
C ARG A 153 -2.97 -30.91 32.00
N LEU A 154 -3.35 -31.12 30.74
CA LEU A 154 -3.97 -32.32 30.24
C LEU A 154 -3.04 -33.05 29.27
N ARG A 155 -2.54 -34.25 29.67
CA ARG A 155 -1.63 -35.05 28.81
C ARG A 155 -2.26 -35.42 27.46
N GLN A 156 -3.57 -35.62 27.43
CA GLN A 156 -4.34 -36.01 26.25
C GLN A 156 -4.61 -34.84 25.29
N ALA A 157 -4.37 -33.60 25.71
CA ALA A 157 -4.61 -32.43 24.89
C ALA A 157 -3.60 -32.28 23.74
N ARG A 158 -2.50 -33.06 23.71
CA ARG A 158 -1.47 -32.99 22.63
C ARG A 158 -1.97 -33.48 21.27
N ASP A 159 -3.05 -34.28 21.25
CA ASP A 159 -3.62 -34.79 20.01
C ASP A 159 -4.71 -33.87 19.44
N PHE A 160 -4.94 -32.72 20.07
CA PHE A 160 -5.92 -31.71 19.65
C PHE A 160 -5.23 -30.47 19.07
N GLU A 161 -5.77 -29.99 17.98
CA GLU A 161 -5.42 -28.69 17.42
C GLU A 161 -6.35 -27.63 18.01
N ILE A 162 -5.76 -26.69 18.74
CA ILE A 162 -6.50 -25.64 19.45
C ILE A 162 -5.99 -24.30 19.04
N HIS A 163 -6.89 -23.42 18.55
CA HIS A 163 -6.52 -22.09 18.07
C HIS A 163 -7.43 -21.02 18.65
N VAL A 164 -6.85 -19.84 18.93
CA VAL A 164 -7.56 -18.66 19.40
C VAL A 164 -7.73 -17.70 18.24
N THR A 165 -8.97 -17.44 17.83
CA THR A 165 -9.34 -16.57 16.72
C THR A 165 -10.43 -15.54 17.14
N GLY A 166 -11.07 -14.90 16.17
CA GLY A 166 -11.99 -13.78 16.38
C GLY A 166 -11.32 -12.45 16.10
N ALA A 167 -12.12 -11.38 15.90
CA ALA A 167 -11.60 -10.08 15.49
C ALA A 167 -10.42 -9.57 16.33
N PRO A 168 -10.44 -9.58 17.68
CA PRO A 168 -9.32 -9.09 18.48
C PRO A 168 -8.03 -9.91 18.31
N ALA A 169 -8.13 -11.23 18.10
CA ALA A 169 -6.97 -12.10 17.88
C ALA A 169 -6.37 -11.86 16.49
N LEU A 170 -7.23 -11.73 15.48
CA LEU A 170 -6.83 -11.43 14.11
C LEU A 170 -6.13 -10.05 14.03
N ASP A 171 -6.68 -9.03 14.66
CA ASP A 171 -6.09 -7.69 14.71
C ASP A 171 -4.73 -7.69 15.41
N TYR A 172 -4.59 -8.45 16.50
CA TYR A 172 -3.32 -8.62 17.18
C TYR A 172 -2.27 -9.26 16.25
N ASP A 173 -2.65 -10.31 15.53
CA ASP A 173 -1.76 -11.00 14.60
C ASP A 173 -1.41 -10.12 13.40
N VAL A 174 -2.37 -9.37 12.84
CA VAL A 174 -2.12 -8.38 11.77
C VAL A 174 -1.08 -7.35 12.23
N ARG A 175 -1.24 -6.78 13.42
CA ARG A 175 -0.29 -5.81 13.98
C ARG A 175 1.10 -6.41 14.18
N THR A 176 1.17 -7.59 14.77
CA THR A 176 2.44 -8.27 15.09
C THR A 176 3.17 -8.69 13.82
N VAL A 177 2.45 -9.23 12.83
CA VAL A 177 3.01 -9.65 11.55
C VAL A 177 3.41 -8.44 10.72
N SER A 178 2.63 -7.36 10.69
CA SER A 178 3.00 -6.13 9.97
C SER A 178 4.33 -5.56 10.46
N LEU A 179 4.57 -5.55 11.79
CA LEU A 179 5.85 -5.18 12.38
C LEU A 179 6.98 -6.11 11.97
N ALA A 180 6.72 -7.43 12.01
CA ALA A 180 7.71 -8.43 11.63
C ALA A 180 8.03 -8.35 10.14
N ASP A 181 7.06 -8.10 9.28
CA ASP A 181 7.24 -7.93 7.83
C ASP A 181 8.05 -6.69 7.51
N THR A 182 7.81 -5.55 8.20
CA THR A 182 8.62 -4.34 8.07
C THR A 182 10.09 -4.65 8.40
N ARG A 183 10.36 -5.25 9.56
CA ARG A 183 11.72 -5.60 9.98
C ARG A 183 12.40 -6.59 9.03
N ARG A 184 11.69 -7.63 8.59
CA ARG A 184 12.21 -8.62 7.62
C ARG A 184 12.48 -7.97 6.26
N GLY A 185 11.59 -7.09 5.81
CA GLY A 185 11.75 -6.29 4.60
C GLY A 185 13.04 -5.47 4.65
N GLU A 186 13.27 -4.72 5.75
CA GLU A 186 14.49 -3.94 5.97
C GLU A 186 15.75 -4.82 6.04
N GLN A 187 15.70 -5.91 6.81
CA GLN A 187 16.82 -6.83 6.96
C GLN A 187 17.24 -7.50 5.65
N ARG A 188 16.33 -7.69 4.71
CA ARG A 188 16.61 -8.27 3.38
C ARG A 188 17.00 -7.19 2.37
N SER A 189 16.28 -6.07 2.35
CA SER A 189 16.48 -5.02 1.36
C SER A 189 17.80 -4.26 1.55
N VAL A 190 18.20 -3.96 2.80
CA VAL A 190 19.41 -3.17 3.08
C VAL A 190 20.69 -3.88 2.59
N PRO A 191 20.96 -5.16 2.89
CA PRO A 191 22.14 -5.85 2.36
C PRO A 191 22.12 -5.99 0.83
N LEU A 192 20.96 -6.31 0.26
CA LEU A 192 20.81 -6.43 -1.20
C LEU A 192 21.03 -5.08 -1.90
N ALA A 193 20.45 -4.00 -1.37
CA ALA A 193 20.69 -2.66 -1.87
C ALA A 193 22.16 -2.24 -1.73
N ALA A 194 22.81 -2.63 -0.62
CA ALA A 194 24.24 -2.38 -0.43
C ALA A 194 25.09 -3.03 -1.52
N VAL A 195 24.80 -4.29 -1.88
CA VAL A 195 25.50 -4.99 -2.97
C VAL A 195 25.33 -4.23 -4.28
N VAL A 196 24.08 -3.85 -4.64
CA VAL A 196 23.85 -3.11 -5.89
C VAL A 196 24.51 -1.74 -5.87
N LEU A 197 24.50 -1.03 -4.74
CA LEU A 197 25.18 0.25 -4.60
C LEU A 197 26.70 0.11 -4.75
N ILE A 198 27.29 -0.94 -4.17
CA ILE A 198 28.72 -1.22 -4.33
C ILE A 198 29.04 -1.50 -5.79
N LEU A 199 28.22 -2.29 -6.49
CA LEU A 199 28.37 -2.55 -7.92
C LEU A 199 28.21 -1.27 -8.75
N ALA A 200 27.19 -0.44 -8.41
CA ALA A 200 26.91 0.79 -9.14
C ALA A 200 28.00 1.85 -8.95
N PHE A 201 28.54 2.00 -7.76
CA PHE A 201 29.56 3.00 -7.47
C PHE A 201 31.01 2.51 -7.61
N GLY A 202 31.24 1.22 -7.49
CA GLY A 202 32.59 0.65 -7.40
C GLY A 202 33.36 1.10 -6.13
N ALA A 203 32.66 1.61 -5.11
CA ALA A 203 33.26 2.19 -3.92
C ALA A 203 32.38 1.97 -2.69
N LEU A 204 32.98 1.47 -1.60
CA LEU A 204 32.23 1.12 -0.39
C LEU A 204 31.69 2.37 0.33
N VAL A 205 32.51 3.43 0.47
CA VAL A 205 32.08 4.66 1.14
C VAL A 205 30.95 5.34 0.40
N ALA A 206 31.01 5.40 -0.94
CA ALA A 206 29.94 5.94 -1.78
C ALA A 206 28.64 5.14 -1.65
N ALA A 207 28.74 3.82 -1.50
CA ALA A 207 27.59 2.92 -1.34
C ALA A 207 26.95 3.03 0.06
N LEU A 208 27.75 3.26 1.11
CA LEU A 208 27.26 3.34 2.49
C LEU A 208 26.44 4.60 2.75
N LEU A 209 26.80 5.74 2.13
CA LEU A 209 26.13 7.02 2.37
C LEU A 209 24.62 7.02 2.06
N PRO A 210 24.14 6.52 0.91
CA PRO A 210 22.72 6.39 0.62
C PRO A 210 21.97 5.53 1.65
N LEU A 211 22.59 4.43 2.11
CA LEU A 211 21.98 3.56 3.11
C LEU A 211 21.82 4.28 4.46
N VAL A 212 22.85 4.99 4.90
CA VAL A 212 22.79 5.79 6.14
C VAL A 212 21.69 6.85 6.06
N VAL A 213 21.60 7.55 4.93
CA VAL A 213 20.53 8.55 4.70
C VAL A 213 19.14 7.88 4.75
N GLY A 214 18.98 6.72 4.10
CA GLY A 214 17.72 5.97 4.11
C GLY A 214 17.30 5.54 5.53
N VAL A 215 18.22 5.01 6.31
CA VAL A 215 17.96 4.59 7.70
C VAL A 215 17.59 5.80 8.58
N ILE A 216 18.32 6.91 8.47
CA ILE A 216 17.99 8.15 9.21
C ILE A 216 16.62 8.67 8.78
N ALA A 217 16.29 8.62 7.47
CA ALA A 217 14.99 9.05 6.95
C ALA A 217 13.84 8.26 7.59
N ILE A 218 13.94 6.93 7.64
CA ILE A 218 12.95 6.07 8.26
C ILE A 218 12.83 6.37 9.75
N THR A 219 13.96 6.41 10.48
CA THR A 219 13.97 6.64 11.93
C THR A 219 13.31 7.97 12.30
N CYS A 220 13.68 9.05 11.60
CA CYS A 220 13.07 10.36 11.83
C CYS A 220 11.59 10.37 11.46
N SER A 221 11.21 9.69 10.37
CA SER A 221 9.81 9.62 9.93
C SER A 221 8.95 8.81 10.89
N PHE A 222 9.44 7.70 11.43
CA PHE A 222 8.72 6.95 12.47
C PHE A 222 8.53 7.78 13.75
N ALA A 223 9.52 8.58 14.14
CA ALA A 223 9.35 9.50 15.26
C ALA A 223 8.30 10.57 14.99
N LEU A 224 8.24 11.11 13.77
CA LEU A 224 7.20 12.06 13.36
C LEU A 224 5.82 11.42 13.31
N VAL A 225 5.71 10.17 12.81
CA VAL A 225 4.46 9.39 12.84
C VAL A 225 4.02 9.13 14.28
N TYR A 226 4.94 8.78 15.19
CA TYR A 226 4.65 8.63 16.62
C TYR A 226 4.03 9.92 17.21
N LEU A 227 4.61 11.08 16.88
CA LEU A 227 4.08 12.36 17.34
C LEU A 227 2.73 12.71 16.70
N ALA A 228 2.56 12.43 15.41
CA ALA A 228 1.30 12.64 14.69
C ALA A 228 0.16 11.75 15.24
N ALA A 229 0.48 10.52 15.64
CA ALA A 229 -0.47 9.58 16.22
C ALA A 229 -1.03 10.05 17.60
N ALA A 230 -0.33 10.96 18.28
CA ALA A 230 -0.85 11.59 19.51
C ALA A 230 -2.04 12.54 19.25
N PHE A 231 -2.17 13.05 18.02
CA PHE A 231 -3.24 13.99 17.64
C PHE A 231 -4.35 13.33 16.82
N HIS A 232 -4.03 12.29 16.05
CA HIS A 232 -4.98 11.56 15.19
C HIS A 232 -4.68 10.07 15.20
N PRO A 233 -5.69 9.20 15.36
CA PRO A 233 -5.49 7.77 15.24
C PRO A 233 -4.88 7.44 13.87
N MET A 234 -3.83 6.61 13.85
CA MET A 234 -3.12 6.24 12.62
C MET A 234 -3.08 4.73 12.45
N SER A 235 -3.18 4.28 11.21
CA SER A 235 -3.16 2.88 10.85
C SER A 235 -1.76 2.26 10.93
N VAL A 236 -1.67 1.01 11.37
CA VAL A 236 -0.41 0.23 11.43
C VAL A 236 0.26 0.06 10.06
N PHE A 237 -0.50 0.11 8.97
CA PHE A 237 0.03 -0.02 7.61
C PHE A 237 0.97 1.14 7.21
N VAL A 238 0.94 2.25 7.94
CA VAL A 238 1.87 3.37 7.73
C VAL A 238 3.32 2.95 7.92
N LEU A 239 3.60 1.96 8.78
CA LEU A 239 4.96 1.47 9.03
C LEU A 239 5.60 0.88 7.78
N ASN A 240 4.84 0.01 7.09
CA ASN A 240 5.32 -0.63 5.87
C ASN A 240 5.60 0.40 4.76
N ILE A 241 4.70 1.39 4.61
CA ILE A 241 4.85 2.44 3.59
C ILE A 241 6.03 3.36 3.90
N VAL A 242 6.17 3.82 5.15
CA VAL A 242 7.29 4.67 5.57
C VAL A 242 8.63 3.95 5.39
N SER A 243 8.72 2.67 5.78
CA SER A 243 9.93 1.89 5.60
C SER A 243 10.26 1.67 4.12
N MET A 244 9.29 1.23 3.33
CA MET A 244 9.46 0.91 1.92
C MET A 244 9.82 2.16 1.09
N ILE A 245 9.07 3.26 1.26
CA ILE A 245 9.33 4.52 0.55
C ILE A 245 10.59 5.21 1.09
N GLY A 246 10.80 5.17 2.41
CA GLY A 246 11.98 5.78 3.05
C GLY A 246 13.29 5.18 2.57
N LEU A 247 13.36 3.85 2.46
CA LEU A 247 14.52 3.19 1.86
C LEU A 247 14.63 3.49 0.37
N GLY A 248 13.55 3.27 -0.40
CA GLY A 248 13.57 3.45 -1.86
C GLY A 248 13.97 4.86 -2.25
N VAL A 249 13.23 5.87 -1.80
CA VAL A 249 13.43 7.28 -2.16
C VAL A 249 14.70 7.86 -1.50
N GLY A 250 14.99 7.49 -0.25
CA GLY A 250 16.17 7.96 0.47
C GLY A 250 17.48 7.52 -0.20
N ILE A 251 17.54 6.26 -0.64
CA ILE A 251 18.70 5.73 -1.37
C ILE A 251 18.80 6.37 -2.76
N ASP A 252 17.69 6.48 -3.48
CA ASP A 252 17.64 6.98 -4.83
C ASP A 252 18.07 8.44 -4.95
N TYR A 253 17.53 9.34 -4.13
CA TYR A 253 17.95 10.75 -4.11
C TYR A 253 19.41 10.91 -3.71
N SER A 254 19.87 10.06 -2.79
CA SER A 254 21.28 10.05 -2.38
C SER A 254 22.18 9.58 -3.51
N LEU A 255 21.76 8.59 -4.30
CA LEU A 255 22.51 8.09 -5.46
C LEU A 255 22.71 9.21 -6.48
N LEU A 256 21.67 9.99 -6.82
CA LEU A 256 21.78 11.12 -7.72
C LEU A 256 22.78 12.17 -7.22
N MET A 257 22.73 12.48 -5.93
CA MET A 257 23.62 13.47 -5.31
C MET A 257 25.08 12.99 -5.29
N VAL A 258 25.32 11.73 -4.92
CA VAL A 258 26.66 11.14 -4.88
C VAL A 258 27.27 11.06 -6.29
N THR A 259 26.50 10.60 -7.28
CA THR A 259 26.95 10.54 -8.68
C THR A 259 27.35 11.93 -9.17
N ARG A 260 26.53 12.95 -8.96
CA ARG A 260 26.82 14.30 -9.37
C ARG A 260 28.03 14.89 -8.67
N PHE A 261 28.18 14.64 -7.38
CA PHE A 261 29.35 15.08 -6.62
C PHE A 261 30.66 14.49 -7.17
N ARG A 262 30.66 13.21 -7.53
CA ARG A 262 31.82 12.53 -8.14
C ARG A 262 32.13 13.12 -9.53
N GLU A 263 31.12 13.42 -10.33
CA GLU A 263 31.32 14.11 -11.63
C GLU A 263 32.02 15.46 -11.44
N GLU A 264 31.61 16.27 -10.44
CA GLU A 264 32.23 17.59 -10.21
C GLU A 264 33.65 17.46 -9.62
N LEU A 265 33.91 16.46 -8.78
CA LEU A 265 35.29 16.15 -8.33
C LEU A 265 36.20 15.75 -9.49
N ASN A 266 35.68 14.93 -10.43
CA ASN A 266 36.44 14.48 -11.61
C ASN A 266 36.70 15.63 -12.60
N ARG A 267 35.88 16.68 -12.58
CA ARG A 267 36.14 17.95 -13.30
C ARG A 267 37.21 18.84 -12.65
N GLY A 268 37.80 18.39 -11.53
CA GLY A 268 38.86 19.09 -10.83
C GLY A 268 38.41 20.06 -9.75
N LEU A 269 37.13 20.14 -9.41
CA LEU A 269 36.66 21.00 -8.33
C LEU A 269 37.09 20.48 -6.95
N GLY A 270 37.35 21.41 -6.03
CA GLY A 270 37.56 21.07 -4.62
C GLY A 270 36.27 20.54 -3.97
N ALA A 271 36.39 19.72 -2.90
CA ALA A 271 35.26 19.06 -2.27
C ALA A 271 34.11 20.00 -1.85
N ARG A 272 34.43 21.23 -1.38
CA ARG A 272 33.43 22.23 -0.98
C ARG A 272 32.68 22.80 -2.18
N ASP A 273 33.42 23.12 -3.25
CA ASP A 273 32.83 23.69 -4.45
C ASP A 273 32.03 22.65 -5.22
N ALA A 274 32.53 21.40 -5.29
CA ALA A 274 31.81 20.27 -5.83
C ALA A 274 30.48 20.05 -5.09
N ALA A 275 30.47 20.04 -3.75
CA ALA A 275 29.26 19.89 -2.94
C ALA A 275 28.30 21.06 -3.17
N THR A 276 28.78 22.30 -3.22
CA THR A 276 27.95 23.48 -3.50
C THR A 276 27.29 23.41 -4.88
N ARG A 277 28.05 22.98 -5.89
CA ARG A 277 27.54 22.84 -7.27
C ARG A 277 26.56 21.65 -7.37
N THR A 278 26.81 20.55 -6.66
CA THR A 278 25.89 19.41 -6.55
C THR A 278 24.53 19.82 -5.99
N ILE A 279 24.50 20.61 -4.90
CA ILE A 279 23.23 21.14 -4.35
C ILE A 279 22.51 22.01 -5.36
N ALA A 280 23.24 22.88 -6.09
CA ALA A 280 22.64 23.78 -7.06
C ALA A 280 22.09 23.08 -8.30
N THR A 281 22.61 21.92 -8.67
CA THR A 281 22.21 21.12 -9.85
C THR A 281 21.35 19.91 -9.46
N ALA A 282 21.95 18.84 -8.96
CA ALA A 282 21.23 17.61 -8.57
C ALA A 282 20.25 17.87 -7.42
N GLY A 283 20.59 18.74 -6.44
CA GLY A 283 19.69 19.10 -5.37
C GLY A 283 18.39 19.77 -5.84
N ARG A 284 18.44 20.53 -6.94
CA ARG A 284 17.22 21.09 -7.56
C ARG A 284 16.36 19.98 -8.16
N ALA A 285 16.97 19.02 -8.85
CA ALA A 285 16.27 17.86 -9.39
C ALA A 285 15.60 17.06 -8.27
N VAL A 286 16.32 16.74 -7.18
CA VAL A 286 15.79 16.03 -6.00
C VAL A 286 14.59 16.76 -5.38
N VAL A 287 14.66 18.08 -5.20
CA VAL A 287 13.52 18.85 -4.66
C VAL A 287 12.31 18.82 -5.60
N THR A 288 12.54 18.99 -6.90
CA THR A 288 11.44 18.95 -7.88
C THR A 288 10.81 17.57 -7.92
N SER A 289 11.61 16.53 -7.92
CA SER A 289 11.22 15.12 -7.87
C SER A 289 10.45 14.81 -6.58
N GLY A 290 11.01 15.15 -5.42
CA GLY A 290 10.31 14.97 -4.15
C GLY A 290 8.96 15.68 -4.11
N LEU A 291 8.82 16.83 -4.77
CA LEU A 291 7.54 17.54 -4.86
C LEU A 291 6.49 16.76 -5.67
N THR A 292 6.88 16.04 -6.72
CA THR A 292 5.94 15.18 -7.47
C THR A 292 5.42 14.04 -6.62
N VAL A 293 6.30 13.43 -5.82
CA VAL A 293 5.90 12.37 -4.89
C VAL A 293 4.99 12.91 -3.78
N VAL A 294 5.31 14.11 -3.26
CA VAL A 294 4.46 14.82 -2.29
C VAL A 294 3.07 15.08 -2.87
N VAL A 295 2.95 15.48 -4.13
CA VAL A 295 1.65 15.67 -4.82
C VAL A 295 0.85 14.35 -4.84
N GLY A 296 1.49 13.22 -5.15
CA GLY A 296 0.85 11.91 -5.13
C GLY A 296 0.28 11.55 -3.76
N PHE A 297 1.08 11.69 -2.69
CA PHE A 297 0.60 11.43 -1.33
C PHE A 297 -0.41 12.48 -0.83
N ALA A 298 -0.24 13.75 -1.18
CA ALA A 298 -1.20 14.80 -0.81
C ALA A 298 -2.58 14.58 -1.45
N ALA A 299 -2.63 14.08 -2.67
CA ALA A 299 -3.88 13.73 -3.35
C ALA A 299 -4.66 12.65 -2.58
N LEU A 300 -3.99 11.70 -1.91
CA LEU A 300 -4.63 10.68 -1.09
C LEU A 300 -5.37 11.26 0.12
N LEU A 301 -5.01 12.48 0.61
CA LEU A 301 -5.70 13.12 1.73
C LEU A 301 -7.15 13.53 1.39
N ILE A 302 -7.51 13.62 0.11
CA ILE A 302 -8.87 13.93 -0.36
C ILE A 302 -9.83 12.79 0.01
N ILE A 303 -9.31 11.58 0.14
CA ILE A 303 -10.08 10.39 0.48
C ILE A 303 -10.36 10.41 1.98
N PRO A 304 -11.65 10.36 2.43
CA PRO A 304 -11.99 10.45 3.85
C PRO A 304 -11.85 9.11 4.58
N VAL A 305 -10.98 8.24 4.10
CA VAL A 305 -10.68 6.94 4.71
C VAL A 305 -9.47 7.08 5.62
N PRO A 306 -9.58 6.79 6.92
CA PRO A 306 -8.51 7.01 7.89
C PRO A 306 -7.23 6.23 7.59
N GLU A 307 -7.33 5.00 7.09
CA GLU A 307 -6.18 4.18 6.68
C GLU A 307 -5.42 4.87 5.55
N THR A 308 -6.14 5.34 4.53
CA THR A 308 -5.55 6.03 3.37
C THR A 308 -4.90 7.35 3.79
N ARG A 309 -5.55 8.12 4.69
CA ARG A 309 -4.99 9.36 5.24
C ARG A 309 -3.74 9.11 6.08
N SER A 310 -3.73 8.05 6.88
CA SER A 310 -2.56 7.64 7.67
C SER A 310 -1.37 7.33 6.76
N ILE A 311 -1.60 6.55 5.71
CA ILE A 311 -0.59 6.21 4.70
C ILE A 311 -0.12 7.47 3.97
N ALA A 312 -1.03 8.37 3.59
CA ALA A 312 -0.71 9.63 2.95
C ALA A 312 0.20 10.51 3.83
N LEU A 313 -0.16 10.70 5.09
CA LEU A 313 0.64 11.46 6.05
C LEU A 313 2.02 10.83 6.27
N GLY A 314 2.10 9.52 6.46
CA GLY A 314 3.38 8.82 6.60
C GLY A 314 4.25 8.97 5.36
N GLY A 315 3.67 8.83 4.16
CA GLY A 315 4.35 9.04 2.89
C GLY A 315 4.85 10.47 2.70
N LEU A 316 4.02 11.48 3.03
CA LEU A 316 4.42 12.89 3.00
C LEU A 316 5.61 13.15 3.93
N LEU A 317 5.53 12.65 5.17
CA LEU A 317 6.59 12.84 6.17
C LEU A 317 7.91 12.21 5.72
N VAL A 318 7.88 10.96 5.25
CA VAL A 318 9.11 10.26 4.85
C VAL A 318 9.75 10.87 3.61
N VAL A 319 8.96 11.29 2.62
CA VAL A 319 9.49 11.95 1.42
C VAL A 319 10.08 13.31 1.78
N ALA A 320 9.39 14.10 2.61
CA ALA A 320 9.91 15.40 3.06
C ALA A 320 11.24 15.25 3.81
N VAL A 321 11.33 14.30 4.74
CA VAL A 321 12.56 14.01 5.49
C VAL A 321 13.67 13.52 4.55
N ALA A 322 13.37 12.60 3.62
CA ALA A 322 14.36 12.08 2.66
C ALA A 322 14.92 13.19 1.76
N VAL A 323 14.08 14.09 1.24
CA VAL A 323 14.50 15.27 0.47
C VAL A 323 15.38 16.18 1.30
N LEU A 324 14.95 16.52 2.53
CA LEU A 324 15.72 17.39 3.42
C LEU A 324 17.11 16.79 3.73
N LEU A 325 17.19 15.50 4.04
CA LEU A 325 18.45 14.80 4.28
C LEU A 325 19.35 14.83 3.04
N SER A 326 18.79 14.56 1.86
CA SER A 326 19.52 14.51 0.60
C SER A 326 20.08 15.87 0.18
N VAL A 327 19.42 16.97 0.54
CA VAL A 327 19.90 18.32 0.18
C VAL A 327 20.66 19.04 1.30
N THR A 328 20.69 18.49 2.52
CA THR A 328 21.39 19.09 3.66
C THR A 328 22.47 18.19 4.25
N LEU A 329 22.09 17.07 4.89
CA LEU A 329 23.03 16.16 5.54
C LEU A 329 24.00 15.54 4.55
N LEU A 330 23.50 14.99 3.45
CA LEU A 330 24.34 14.30 2.48
C LEU A 330 25.40 15.20 1.86
N PRO A 331 25.09 16.41 1.32
CA PRO A 331 26.13 17.30 0.80
C PRO A 331 27.10 17.78 1.86
N ALA A 332 26.66 17.99 3.10
CA ALA A 332 27.54 18.32 4.21
C ALA A 332 28.55 17.18 4.48
N GLY A 333 28.09 15.91 4.47
CA GLY A 333 28.93 14.74 4.57
C GLY A 333 29.89 14.58 3.40
N LEU A 334 29.43 14.80 2.16
CA LEU A 334 30.25 14.77 0.96
C LEU A 334 31.35 15.85 0.97
N ALA A 335 31.05 17.04 1.47
CA ALA A 335 32.03 18.13 1.60
C ALA A 335 33.11 17.84 2.66
N VAL A 336 32.82 16.95 3.64
CA VAL A 336 33.80 16.48 4.63
C VAL A 336 34.65 15.34 4.08
N LEU A 337 34.02 14.36 3.43
CA LEU A 337 34.68 13.16 2.90
C LEU A 337 35.57 13.47 1.68
N GLY A 338 35.14 14.39 0.81
CA GLY A 338 35.88 14.72 -0.39
C GLY A 338 36.22 13.50 -1.25
N ARG A 339 37.50 13.31 -1.60
CA ARG A 339 37.96 12.16 -2.39
C ARG A 339 37.99 10.83 -1.64
N ALA A 340 37.79 10.81 -0.32
CA ALA A 340 37.67 9.56 0.45
C ALA A 340 36.40 8.77 0.07
N ILE A 341 35.45 9.39 -0.62
CA ILE A 341 34.24 8.75 -1.12
C ILE A 341 34.53 7.58 -2.07
N ASP A 342 35.65 7.60 -2.79
CA ASP A 342 36.07 6.55 -3.72
C ASP A 342 36.86 5.40 -3.04
N GLY A 343 36.87 5.36 -1.72
CA GLY A 343 37.55 4.32 -0.98
C GLY A 343 36.73 3.02 -0.83
N PRO A 344 37.42 1.88 -0.68
CA PRO A 344 38.83 1.67 -0.95
C PRO A 344 39.12 1.47 -2.46
N ARG A 345 40.24 1.99 -2.94
CA ARG A 345 40.57 2.01 -4.39
C ARG A 345 40.72 0.63 -5.04
N TRP A 346 41.12 -0.41 -4.27
CA TRP A 346 41.25 -1.77 -4.81
C TRP A 346 39.90 -2.33 -5.31
N LEU A 347 38.80 -1.95 -4.64
CA LEU A 347 37.45 -2.37 -5.03
C LEU A 347 37.04 -1.72 -6.38
N ALA A 348 37.38 -0.47 -6.59
CA ALA A 348 37.14 0.21 -7.85
C ALA A 348 37.86 -0.45 -9.03
N HIS A 349 39.11 -0.93 -8.82
CA HIS A 349 39.84 -1.66 -9.85
C HIS A 349 39.22 -3.05 -10.13
N LEU A 350 38.76 -3.76 -9.09
CA LEU A 350 38.10 -5.05 -9.24
C LEU A 350 36.80 -4.95 -10.03
N LEU A 351 36.04 -3.87 -9.87
CA LEU A 351 34.73 -3.65 -10.50
C LEU A 351 34.79 -2.80 -11.80
N ALA A 352 36.00 -2.41 -12.23
CA ALA A 352 36.20 -1.55 -13.40
C ALA A 352 35.58 -2.13 -14.70
N TRP A 353 35.54 -3.47 -14.83
CA TRP A 353 34.93 -4.17 -15.96
C TRP A 353 33.42 -3.91 -16.09
N TYR A 354 32.69 -3.70 -14.97
CA TYR A 354 31.25 -3.46 -14.97
C TYR A 354 30.88 -2.04 -15.46
N HIS A 355 31.80 -1.09 -15.38
CA HIS A 355 31.56 0.32 -15.70
C HIS A 355 31.82 0.68 -17.17
N HIS A 356 32.11 -0.29 -18.03
CA HIS A 356 32.33 -0.01 -19.46
C HIS A 356 31.04 0.37 -20.19
N PRO A 357 31.00 1.50 -20.94
CA PRO A 357 29.82 1.98 -21.67
C PRO A 357 29.47 1.13 -22.91
N LEU A 358 30.07 -0.04 -23.06
CA LEU A 358 30.02 -0.92 -24.25
C LEU A 358 28.60 -1.32 -24.69
N PHE A 359 27.63 -1.32 -23.81
CA PHE A 359 26.28 -1.77 -24.10
C PHE A 359 25.32 -0.64 -24.50
N TRP A 360 25.40 0.52 -23.85
CA TRP A 360 24.39 1.57 -23.98
C TRP A 360 24.51 2.40 -25.25
N GLU A 361 25.71 2.63 -25.78
CA GLU A 361 25.90 3.33 -27.07
C GLU A 361 25.38 2.53 -28.27
N PRO A 362 25.67 1.22 -28.45
CA PRO A 362 25.08 0.42 -29.50
C PRO A 362 23.56 0.37 -29.43
N TRP A 363 23.01 0.25 -28.20
CA TRP A 363 21.58 0.27 -27.96
C TRP A 363 20.92 1.58 -28.38
N ALA A 364 21.45 2.72 -27.93
CA ALA A 364 20.96 4.04 -28.32
C ALA A 364 21.04 4.29 -29.82
N ARG A 365 22.10 3.81 -30.48
CA ARG A 365 22.25 3.87 -31.93
C ARG A 365 21.22 3.02 -32.64
N TRP A 366 21.03 1.78 -32.22
CA TRP A 366 20.02 0.88 -32.81
C TRP A 366 18.62 1.48 -32.72
N LEU A 367 18.27 2.05 -31.59
CA LEU A 367 17.00 2.76 -31.35
C LEU A 367 16.83 3.96 -32.30
N GLY A 368 17.88 4.74 -32.49
CA GLY A 368 17.88 5.91 -33.40
C GLY A 368 17.65 5.49 -34.86
N PHE A 369 18.17 4.33 -35.30
CA PHE A 369 17.99 3.84 -36.65
C PHE A 369 16.64 3.10 -36.88
N HIS A 370 16.05 2.53 -35.83
CA HIS A 370 14.84 1.70 -35.95
C HIS A 370 13.72 2.10 -34.95
N PRO A 371 13.35 3.40 -34.83
CA PRO A 371 12.42 3.85 -33.79
C PRO A 371 11.02 3.23 -33.93
N LEU A 372 10.52 3.01 -35.15
CA LEU A 372 9.22 2.39 -35.40
C LEU A 372 9.19 0.91 -35.01
N ARG A 373 10.28 0.17 -35.25
CA ARG A 373 10.38 -1.23 -34.82
C ARG A 373 10.42 -1.34 -33.30
N ALA A 374 11.20 -0.47 -32.66
CA ALA A 374 11.27 -0.42 -31.20
C ALA A 374 9.91 -0.07 -30.57
N LEU A 375 9.19 0.89 -31.15
CA LEU A 375 7.84 1.26 -30.73
C LEU A 375 6.85 0.10 -30.91
N ALA A 376 6.90 -0.59 -32.05
CA ALA A 376 6.02 -1.74 -32.33
C ALA A 376 6.28 -2.89 -31.36
N ILE A 377 7.54 -3.32 -31.20
CA ILE A 377 7.90 -4.40 -30.28
C ILE A 377 7.54 -4.04 -28.83
N GLY A 378 7.97 -2.85 -28.39
CA GLY A 378 7.68 -2.37 -27.04
C GLY A 378 6.17 -2.20 -26.78
N GLY A 379 5.43 -1.74 -27.80
CA GLY A 379 3.97 -1.60 -27.73
C GLY A 379 3.24 -2.94 -27.61
N VAL A 380 3.67 -3.97 -28.36
CA VAL A 380 3.12 -5.33 -28.26
C VAL A 380 3.38 -5.92 -26.87
N ILE A 381 4.62 -5.77 -26.34
CA ILE A 381 4.97 -6.24 -25.01
C ILE A 381 4.11 -5.50 -23.95
N ALA A 382 3.99 -4.18 -24.06
CA ALA A 382 3.17 -3.39 -23.16
C ALA A 382 1.70 -3.82 -23.20
N ALA A 383 1.13 -4.02 -24.39
CA ALA A 383 -0.23 -4.49 -24.57
C ALA A 383 -0.45 -5.88 -23.95
N ALA A 384 0.48 -6.82 -24.16
CA ALA A 384 0.40 -8.16 -23.59
C ALA A 384 0.44 -8.15 -22.04
N ILE A 385 1.31 -7.32 -21.46
CA ILE A 385 1.42 -7.18 -19.99
C ILE A 385 0.18 -6.48 -19.41
N THR A 386 -0.40 -5.53 -20.13
CA THR A 386 -1.56 -4.76 -19.67
C THR A 386 -2.88 -5.53 -19.88
N TRP A 387 -2.92 -6.50 -20.81
CA TRP A 387 -4.13 -7.25 -21.16
C TRP A 387 -4.90 -7.82 -19.95
N PRO A 388 -4.26 -8.43 -18.91
CA PRO A 388 -4.97 -8.97 -17.76
C PRO A 388 -5.73 -7.91 -16.94
N LEU A 389 -5.34 -6.64 -17.02
CA LEU A 389 -6.03 -5.52 -16.35
C LEU A 389 -7.53 -5.44 -16.73
N ALA A 390 -7.89 -5.83 -17.96
CA ALA A 390 -9.30 -5.86 -18.39
C ALA A 390 -10.19 -6.80 -17.54
N LYS A 391 -9.57 -7.73 -16.79
CA LYS A 391 -10.25 -8.67 -15.89
C LYS A 391 -10.10 -8.29 -14.40
N LEU A 392 -9.64 -7.07 -14.10
CA LEU A 392 -9.49 -6.62 -12.73
C LEU A 392 -10.84 -6.65 -12.00
N ARG A 393 -10.89 -7.37 -10.89
CA ARG A 393 -11.99 -7.34 -9.94
C ARG A 393 -11.49 -6.66 -8.66
N ILE A 394 -12.19 -5.62 -8.24
CA ILE A 394 -11.91 -4.92 -6.99
C ILE A 394 -12.90 -5.40 -5.94
N GLY A 395 -12.40 -5.83 -4.78
CA GLY A 395 -13.21 -6.36 -3.70
C GLY A 395 -12.38 -6.81 -2.52
N LEU A 396 -13.01 -7.53 -1.61
CA LEU A 396 -12.30 -8.20 -0.51
C LEU A 396 -11.74 -9.54 -1.04
N PRO A 397 -10.41 -9.76 -0.93
CA PRO A 397 -9.80 -11.02 -1.32
C PRO A 397 -10.37 -12.21 -0.55
N SER A 398 -10.72 -13.28 -1.26
CA SER A 398 -11.27 -14.50 -0.63
C SER A 398 -10.21 -15.31 0.10
N THR A 399 -8.94 -15.22 -0.31
CA THR A 399 -7.82 -15.93 0.31
C THR A 399 -6.68 -14.98 0.65
N GLY A 400 -5.96 -15.27 1.73
CA GLY A 400 -4.76 -14.52 2.13
C GLY A 400 -5.05 -13.18 2.82
N TRP A 401 -6.30 -12.87 3.16
CA TRP A 401 -6.65 -11.65 3.86
C TRP A 401 -5.92 -11.53 5.21
N PHE A 402 -5.93 -12.59 5.98
CA PHE A 402 -5.20 -12.68 7.24
C PHE A 402 -3.78 -13.25 7.05
N PRO A 403 -2.83 -12.85 7.92
CA PRO A 403 -1.44 -13.28 7.79
C PRO A 403 -1.33 -14.81 7.90
N SER A 404 -0.79 -15.45 6.86
CA SER A 404 -0.70 -16.90 6.80
C SER A 404 0.15 -17.52 7.93
N GLY A 405 -0.32 -18.64 8.50
CA GLY A 405 0.38 -19.39 9.54
C GLY A 405 0.38 -18.73 10.91
N THR A 406 -0.52 -17.80 11.18
CA THR A 406 -0.80 -17.31 12.54
C THR A 406 -1.84 -18.19 13.22
N ASP A 407 -1.87 -18.14 14.55
CA ASP A 407 -2.82 -18.89 15.35
C ASP A 407 -4.27 -18.49 15.04
N ALA A 408 -4.52 -17.17 14.95
CA ALA A 408 -5.86 -16.68 14.64
C ALA A 408 -6.33 -17.06 13.22
N GLU A 409 -5.42 -17.09 12.24
CA GLU A 409 -5.74 -17.52 10.87
C GLU A 409 -6.07 -19.01 10.80
N GLN A 410 -5.34 -19.85 11.54
CA GLN A 410 -5.63 -21.28 11.61
C GLN A 410 -6.99 -21.54 12.28
N GLY A 411 -7.30 -20.82 13.35
CA GLY A 411 -8.61 -20.85 13.98
C GLY A 411 -9.73 -20.38 13.06
N ALA A 412 -9.52 -19.29 12.31
CA ALA A 412 -10.51 -18.82 11.34
C ALA A 412 -10.82 -19.87 10.26
N ARG A 413 -9.79 -20.59 9.79
CA ARG A 413 -10.00 -21.72 8.85
C ARG A 413 -10.73 -22.89 9.45
N ALA A 414 -10.42 -23.24 10.71
CA ALA A 414 -11.16 -24.28 11.40
C ALA A 414 -12.66 -23.94 11.47
N LEU A 415 -12.98 -22.66 11.65
CA LEU A 415 -14.37 -22.16 11.62
C LEU A 415 -15.01 -22.25 10.23
N GLU A 416 -14.25 -21.95 9.17
CA GLU A 416 -14.70 -22.16 7.78
C GLU A 416 -15.03 -23.65 7.53
N ALA A 417 -14.16 -24.54 7.98
CA ALA A 417 -14.36 -25.98 7.82
C ALA A 417 -15.60 -26.53 8.60
N ILE A 418 -15.97 -25.89 9.70
CA ILE A 418 -17.19 -26.21 10.45
C ILE A 418 -18.45 -25.71 9.71
N GLY A 419 -18.31 -24.76 8.77
CA GLY A 419 -19.44 -24.08 8.16
C GLY A 419 -19.98 -22.95 9.03
N SER A 420 -19.16 -22.37 9.89
CA SER A 420 -19.58 -21.38 10.89
C SER A 420 -18.94 -20.01 10.68
N ARG A 421 -18.24 -19.78 9.57
CA ARG A 421 -17.66 -18.46 9.24
C ARG A 421 -18.72 -17.36 9.28
N GLY A 422 -19.86 -17.58 8.62
CA GLY A 422 -20.97 -16.62 8.60
C GLY A 422 -21.64 -16.41 9.96
N VAL A 423 -21.41 -17.30 10.95
CA VAL A 423 -21.90 -17.11 12.33
C VAL A 423 -21.04 -16.13 13.10
N ILE A 424 -19.75 -16.08 12.80
CA ILE A 424 -18.78 -15.20 13.49
C ILE A 424 -18.68 -13.84 12.84
N GLU A 425 -18.80 -13.79 11.51
CA GLU A 425 -18.78 -12.57 10.71
C GLU A 425 -20.09 -12.37 9.94
N PRO A 426 -21.26 -12.28 10.63
CA PRO A 426 -22.53 -12.08 9.94
C PRO A 426 -22.60 -10.69 9.30
N ILE A 427 -23.37 -10.58 8.22
CA ILE A 427 -23.85 -9.27 7.78
C ILE A 427 -24.92 -8.87 8.80
N ARG A 428 -24.66 -7.78 9.52
CA ARG A 428 -25.52 -7.33 10.62
C ARG A 428 -26.42 -6.19 10.19
N VAL A 429 -27.71 -6.41 10.18
CA VAL A 429 -28.70 -5.36 9.91
C VAL A 429 -29.22 -4.83 11.23
N VAL A 430 -29.00 -3.56 11.49
CA VAL A 430 -29.47 -2.84 12.69
C VAL A 430 -30.70 -2.04 12.31
N LEU A 431 -31.79 -2.26 13.04
CA LEU A 431 -33.07 -1.61 12.78
C LEU A 431 -33.49 -0.82 14.02
N GLN A 432 -33.65 0.50 13.86
CA GLN A 432 -34.02 1.41 14.96
C GLN A 432 -35.40 2.06 14.68
N ALA A 433 -36.32 1.85 15.59
CA ALA A 433 -37.64 2.48 15.53
C ALA A 433 -37.57 3.97 15.87
N PRO A 434 -38.52 4.81 15.40
CA PRO A 434 -38.64 6.21 15.77
C PRO A 434 -38.77 6.39 17.28
N SER A 435 -38.40 7.58 17.77
CA SER A 435 -38.53 7.94 19.18
C SER A 435 -39.96 7.73 19.67
N GLY A 436 -40.12 7.08 20.85
CA GLY A 436 -41.43 6.78 21.42
C GLY A 436 -42.11 5.51 20.87
N SER A 437 -41.49 4.81 19.90
CA SER A 437 -42.00 3.57 19.34
C SER A 437 -41.15 2.37 19.77
N ARG A 438 -41.76 1.19 19.91
CA ARG A 438 -41.07 -0.08 20.18
C ARG A 438 -40.94 -0.87 18.89
N ILE A 439 -39.73 -1.35 18.54
CA ILE A 439 -39.47 -2.13 17.31
C ILE A 439 -40.21 -3.47 17.31
N VAL A 440 -40.54 -4.00 18.49
CA VAL A 440 -41.33 -5.21 18.66
C VAL A 440 -42.86 -4.98 18.64
N GLY A 441 -43.30 -3.77 18.25
CA GLY A 441 -44.72 -3.48 18.00
C GLY A 441 -45.26 -4.30 16.81
N SER A 442 -46.54 -4.68 16.84
CA SER A 442 -47.15 -5.60 15.87
C SER A 442 -46.99 -5.19 14.39
N ARG A 443 -46.95 -3.87 14.09
CA ARG A 443 -46.66 -3.34 12.76
C ARG A 443 -45.22 -3.66 12.35
N PHE A 444 -44.27 -3.36 13.22
CA PHE A 444 -42.85 -3.52 12.93
C PHE A 444 -42.47 -5.00 12.90
N VAL A 445 -43.00 -5.84 13.78
CA VAL A 445 -42.76 -7.29 13.78
C VAL A 445 -43.16 -7.92 12.42
N ARG A 446 -44.30 -7.51 11.86
CA ARG A 446 -44.68 -7.95 10.50
C ARG A 446 -43.72 -7.45 9.40
N GLY A 447 -43.21 -6.24 9.58
CA GLY A 447 -42.21 -5.70 8.66
C GLY A 447 -40.86 -6.42 8.76
N LEU A 448 -40.42 -6.72 9.99
CA LEU A 448 -39.21 -7.51 10.28
C LEU A 448 -39.28 -8.90 9.68
N ALA A 449 -40.43 -9.59 9.85
CA ALA A 449 -40.64 -10.91 9.26
C ALA A 449 -40.55 -10.88 7.72
N ARG A 450 -41.19 -9.88 7.06
CA ARG A 450 -41.08 -9.74 5.61
C ARG A 450 -39.65 -9.46 5.15
N LEU A 451 -38.92 -8.62 5.88
CA LEU A 451 -37.51 -8.34 5.58
C LEU A 451 -36.68 -9.61 5.71
N SER A 452 -36.86 -10.38 6.80
CA SER A 452 -36.19 -11.67 7.03
C SER A 452 -36.53 -12.65 5.90
N ASP A 453 -37.83 -12.86 5.59
CA ASP A 453 -38.28 -13.75 4.52
C ASP A 453 -37.66 -13.34 3.16
N THR A 454 -37.63 -12.03 2.85
CA THR A 454 -37.05 -11.55 1.62
C THR A 454 -35.54 -11.82 1.57
N ILE A 455 -34.81 -11.58 2.66
CA ILE A 455 -33.37 -11.82 2.71
C ILE A 455 -33.06 -13.32 2.56
N GLN A 456 -33.89 -14.18 3.12
CA GLN A 456 -33.75 -15.63 3.00
C GLN A 456 -33.99 -16.18 1.58
N THR A 457 -34.58 -15.40 0.67
CA THR A 457 -34.75 -15.83 -0.75
C THR A 457 -33.44 -15.86 -1.54
N ASP A 458 -32.39 -15.15 -1.10
CA ASP A 458 -31.11 -15.18 -1.78
C ASP A 458 -30.38 -16.51 -1.51
N PRO A 459 -30.00 -17.28 -2.55
CA PRO A 459 -29.35 -18.59 -2.37
C PRO A 459 -28.01 -18.55 -1.66
N ARG A 460 -27.39 -17.38 -1.56
CA ARG A 460 -26.13 -17.16 -0.82
C ARG A 460 -26.35 -17.00 0.68
N VAL A 461 -27.60 -16.82 1.12
CA VAL A 461 -27.97 -16.71 2.53
C VAL A 461 -28.32 -18.10 3.06
N ALA A 462 -27.57 -18.57 4.05
CA ALA A 462 -27.84 -19.84 4.72
C ALA A 462 -29.01 -19.73 5.69
N ARG A 463 -29.06 -18.64 6.46
CA ARG A 463 -30.14 -18.34 7.42
C ARG A 463 -30.08 -16.89 7.88
N VAL A 464 -31.20 -16.41 8.37
CA VAL A 464 -31.31 -15.14 9.10
C VAL A 464 -31.60 -15.46 10.57
N ARG A 465 -31.01 -14.70 11.48
CA ARG A 465 -31.25 -14.75 12.93
C ARG A 465 -31.75 -13.40 13.39
N SER A 466 -32.94 -13.32 13.93
CA SER A 466 -33.50 -12.09 14.46
C SER A 466 -34.58 -12.38 15.51
N VAL A 467 -35.15 -11.35 16.08
CA VAL A 467 -36.26 -11.46 17.02
C VAL A 467 -37.53 -12.08 16.42
N VAL A 468 -37.60 -12.21 15.10
CA VAL A 468 -38.70 -12.89 14.40
C VAL A 468 -38.32 -14.26 13.83
N ASP A 469 -37.14 -14.76 14.15
CA ASP A 469 -36.59 -16.04 13.68
C ASP A 469 -36.18 -16.94 14.88
N LEU A 470 -36.91 -16.85 16.03
CA LEU A 470 -36.58 -17.58 17.24
C LEU A 470 -36.85 -19.07 17.09
N GLU A 471 -37.96 -19.44 16.48
CA GLU A 471 -38.39 -20.83 16.26
C GLU A 471 -38.83 -21.04 14.82
N PRO A 472 -38.34 -22.08 14.13
CA PRO A 472 -38.74 -22.39 12.76
C PRO A 472 -40.27 -22.56 12.63
N GLY A 473 -40.87 -21.99 11.60
CA GLY A 473 -42.30 -22.13 11.31
C GLY A 473 -43.22 -21.26 12.16
N THR A 474 -42.70 -20.40 13.02
CA THR A 474 -43.51 -19.47 13.81
C THR A 474 -43.94 -18.26 12.92
N SER A 475 -45.25 -17.99 12.86
CA SER A 475 -45.78 -16.93 12.05
C SER A 475 -45.54 -15.53 12.66
N SER A 476 -45.52 -14.49 11.82
CA SER A 476 -45.38 -13.08 12.26
C SER A 476 -46.49 -12.66 13.25
N LEU A 477 -47.67 -13.28 13.18
CA LEU A 477 -48.76 -13.02 14.13
C LEU A 477 -48.47 -13.63 15.51
N GLN A 478 -47.88 -14.83 15.57
CA GLN A 478 -47.46 -15.44 16.83
C GLN A 478 -46.35 -14.63 17.50
N TYR A 479 -45.37 -14.11 16.72
CA TYR A 479 -44.37 -13.19 17.25
C TYR A 479 -44.99 -11.89 17.73
N ALA A 480 -45.94 -11.30 17.00
CA ALA A 480 -46.66 -10.10 17.46
C ALA A 480 -47.40 -10.31 18.77
N PHE A 481 -47.97 -11.52 18.97
CA PHE A 481 -48.59 -11.92 20.24
C PHE A 481 -47.53 -12.12 21.35
N LEU A 482 -46.43 -12.79 21.06
CA LEU A 482 -45.33 -12.98 22.00
C LEU A 482 -44.82 -11.64 22.54
N TYR A 483 -44.62 -10.63 21.65
CA TYR A 483 -44.11 -9.32 22.03
C TYR A 483 -45.18 -8.35 22.54
N SER A 484 -46.44 -8.74 22.61
CA SER A 484 -47.47 -7.93 23.29
C SER A 484 -47.14 -7.78 24.80
N ASP A 485 -46.43 -8.77 25.37
CA ASP A 485 -45.85 -8.75 26.72
C ASP A 485 -44.32 -8.96 26.64
N PRO A 486 -43.52 -7.89 26.48
CA PRO A 486 -42.07 -8.01 26.38
C PRO A 486 -41.38 -8.62 27.62
N ALA A 487 -41.97 -8.47 28.79
CA ALA A 487 -41.44 -9.07 30.03
C ALA A 487 -41.54 -10.59 29.97
N ARG A 488 -42.67 -11.11 29.50
CA ARG A 488 -42.90 -12.55 29.32
C ARG A 488 -42.02 -13.14 28.23
N ALA A 489 -41.82 -12.39 27.11
CA ALA A 489 -40.92 -12.79 26.05
C ALA A 489 -39.48 -12.93 26.56
N ARG A 490 -39.00 -11.94 27.36
CA ARG A 490 -37.68 -12.00 27.99
C ARG A 490 -37.53 -13.11 29.01
N ALA A 491 -38.59 -13.45 29.78
CA ALA A 491 -38.55 -14.55 30.70
C ALA A 491 -38.35 -15.90 30.00
N ARG A 492 -38.84 -16.04 28.74
CA ARG A 492 -38.74 -17.28 27.95
C ARG A 492 -37.46 -17.35 27.11
N TYR A 493 -37.06 -16.24 26.51
CA TYR A 493 -35.94 -16.17 25.54
C TYR A 493 -34.87 -15.19 25.98
N GLY A 494 -34.71 -14.93 27.29
CA GLY A 494 -33.93 -13.83 27.84
C GLY A 494 -32.53 -13.64 27.29
N ASP A 495 -31.78 -14.71 27.21
CA ASP A 495 -30.40 -14.71 26.70
C ASP A 495 -30.34 -14.29 25.22
N PHE A 496 -31.23 -14.83 24.39
CA PHE A 496 -31.31 -14.49 22.98
C PHE A 496 -31.78 -13.04 22.79
N LEU A 497 -32.85 -12.67 23.48
CA LEU A 497 -33.41 -11.31 23.35
C LEU A 497 -32.46 -10.22 23.86
N SER A 498 -31.66 -10.51 24.88
CA SER A 498 -30.65 -9.56 25.36
C SER A 498 -29.54 -9.30 24.32
N ALA A 499 -29.30 -10.26 23.42
CA ALA A 499 -28.33 -10.13 22.33
C ALA A 499 -28.89 -9.43 21.09
N TYR A 500 -30.22 -9.54 20.83
CA TYR A 500 -30.84 -9.07 19.59
C TYR A 500 -31.83 -7.92 19.75
N LEU A 501 -32.18 -7.52 20.99
CA LEU A 501 -33.15 -6.47 21.28
C LEU A 501 -32.58 -5.56 22.38
N SER A 502 -32.51 -4.26 22.13
CA SER A 502 -32.08 -3.25 23.12
C SER A 502 -32.98 -3.23 24.35
N GLU A 503 -32.47 -2.72 25.49
CA GLU A 503 -33.22 -2.66 26.74
C GLU A 503 -34.49 -1.85 26.64
N ASP A 504 -34.45 -0.74 25.88
CA ASP A 504 -35.59 0.15 25.61
C ASP A 504 -36.58 -0.41 24.55
N ASN A 505 -36.27 -1.59 23.96
CA ASN A 505 -37.02 -2.25 22.89
C ASN A 505 -37.18 -1.37 21.62
N ARG A 506 -36.25 -0.47 21.38
CA ARG A 506 -36.29 0.44 20.24
C ARG A 506 -35.41 -0.02 19.09
N THR A 507 -34.33 -0.71 19.39
CA THR A 507 -33.37 -1.19 18.40
C THR A 507 -33.31 -2.71 18.41
N THR A 508 -33.26 -3.31 17.23
CA THR A 508 -33.09 -4.77 17.06
C THR A 508 -32.00 -5.09 16.04
N LEU A 509 -31.42 -6.24 16.20
CA LEU A 509 -30.42 -6.81 15.29
C LEU A 509 -31.02 -7.92 14.44
N MET A 510 -30.54 -8.02 13.21
CA MET A 510 -30.80 -9.15 12.32
C MET A 510 -29.46 -9.58 11.73
N ASP A 511 -28.99 -10.76 12.09
CA ASP A 511 -27.74 -11.33 11.59
C ASP A 511 -28.03 -12.24 10.40
N VAL A 512 -27.48 -11.87 9.24
CA VAL A 512 -27.58 -12.63 7.99
C VAL A 512 -26.34 -13.49 7.86
N VAL A 513 -26.52 -14.80 8.01
CA VAL A 513 -25.49 -15.82 7.91
C VAL A 513 -25.40 -16.30 6.48
N LEU A 514 -24.24 -16.14 5.84
CA LEU A 514 -24.02 -16.57 4.46
C LEU A 514 -23.66 -18.06 4.39
N THR A 515 -23.82 -18.65 3.19
CA THR A 515 -23.36 -20.00 2.90
C THR A 515 -21.83 -20.05 2.84
N ASP A 516 -21.22 -21.19 3.18
CA ASP A 516 -19.77 -21.38 3.21
C ASP A 516 -19.11 -21.26 1.83
N THR A 517 -19.89 -21.44 0.76
CA THR A 517 -19.44 -21.32 -0.62
C THR A 517 -19.44 -19.88 -1.14
N THR A 518 -19.95 -18.93 -0.35
CA THR A 518 -20.02 -17.52 -0.76
C THR A 518 -18.65 -16.84 -0.58
N SER A 519 -18.06 -16.37 -1.67
CA SER A 519 -16.83 -15.60 -1.62
C SER A 519 -17.05 -14.25 -0.91
N LEU A 520 -15.99 -13.64 -0.39
CA LEU A 520 -16.10 -12.29 0.23
C LEU A 520 -16.58 -11.24 -0.77
N THR A 521 -16.19 -11.38 -2.04
CA THR A 521 -16.65 -10.46 -3.10
C THR A 521 -18.15 -10.64 -3.36
N ASP A 522 -18.66 -11.88 -3.42
CA ASP A 522 -20.09 -12.14 -3.57
C ASP A 522 -20.88 -11.72 -2.33
N ALA A 523 -20.29 -11.82 -1.15
CA ALA A 523 -20.84 -11.29 0.09
C ALA A 523 -21.06 -9.77 0.06
N MET A 524 -20.13 -9.03 -0.59
CA MET A 524 -20.30 -7.58 -0.81
C MET A 524 -21.54 -7.28 -1.67
N ASP A 525 -21.82 -8.12 -2.67
CA ASP A 525 -23.02 -7.96 -3.50
C ASP A 525 -24.30 -8.25 -2.71
N VAL A 526 -24.25 -9.22 -1.76
CA VAL A 526 -25.36 -9.46 -0.83
C VAL A 526 -25.60 -8.23 0.05
N VAL A 527 -24.56 -7.59 0.57
CA VAL A 527 -24.71 -6.34 1.34
C VAL A 527 -25.40 -5.25 0.51
N ARG A 528 -24.95 -5.03 -0.73
CA ARG A 528 -25.58 -4.04 -1.64
C ARG A 528 -27.04 -4.36 -1.90
N TRP A 529 -27.33 -5.63 -2.11
CA TRP A 529 -28.70 -6.09 -2.31
C TRP A 529 -29.59 -5.88 -1.06
N ILE A 530 -29.11 -6.24 0.15
CA ILE A 530 -29.83 -5.99 1.41
C ILE A 530 -30.11 -4.50 1.58
N ARG A 531 -29.13 -3.63 1.32
CA ARG A 531 -29.31 -2.18 1.36
C ARG A 531 -30.39 -1.69 0.36
N ALA A 532 -30.38 -2.23 -0.85
CA ALA A 532 -31.39 -1.91 -1.87
C ALA A 532 -32.79 -2.35 -1.44
N VAL A 533 -32.94 -3.56 -0.87
CA VAL A 533 -34.23 -4.06 -0.32
C VAL A 533 -34.70 -3.18 0.83
N ALA A 534 -33.83 -2.84 1.77
CA ALA A 534 -34.17 -2.00 2.92
C ALA A 534 -34.58 -0.58 2.50
N ASN A 535 -33.87 0.02 1.55
CA ASN A 535 -34.16 1.36 1.01
C ASN A 535 -35.36 1.39 0.05
N GLY A 536 -35.68 0.24 -0.57
CA GLY A 536 -36.87 0.10 -1.47
C GLY A 536 -38.21 0.16 -0.73
N GLY A 537 -38.21 0.24 0.59
CA GLY A 537 -39.41 0.40 1.43
C GLY A 537 -40.08 -0.94 1.74
N VAL A 538 -39.70 -1.58 2.80
CA VAL A 538 -40.38 -2.77 3.33
C VAL A 538 -41.65 -2.35 4.06
N ARG A 539 -42.83 -2.80 3.57
CA ARG A 539 -44.11 -2.43 4.17
C ARG A 539 -44.15 -2.75 5.67
N GLY A 540 -44.34 -1.73 6.49
CA GLY A 540 -44.30 -1.81 7.96
C GLY A 540 -43.00 -1.35 8.59
N LEU A 541 -41.92 -1.09 7.82
CA LEU A 541 -40.67 -0.50 8.27
C LEU A 541 -40.43 0.90 7.70
N ASP A 542 -41.45 1.53 7.11
CA ASP A 542 -41.35 2.83 6.42
C ASP A 542 -40.71 3.96 7.27
N SER A 543 -40.85 3.87 8.58
CA SER A 543 -40.30 4.85 9.53
C SER A 543 -39.11 4.32 10.35
N VAL A 544 -38.65 3.11 10.07
CA VAL A 544 -37.53 2.47 10.77
C VAL A 544 -36.23 2.83 10.06
N GLN A 545 -35.25 3.29 10.82
CA GLN A 545 -33.90 3.49 10.29
C GLN A 545 -33.20 2.15 10.22
N VAL A 546 -32.80 1.76 9.01
CA VAL A 546 -32.02 0.54 8.78
C VAL A 546 -30.56 0.91 8.53
N SER A 547 -29.64 0.18 9.08
CA SER A 547 -28.20 0.32 8.86
C SER A 547 -27.56 -1.05 8.75
N VAL A 548 -26.84 -1.29 7.66
CA VAL A 548 -26.18 -2.58 7.40
C VAL A 548 -24.70 -2.47 7.78
N GLY A 549 -24.27 -3.30 8.72
CA GLY A 549 -22.91 -3.35 9.26
C GLY A 549 -22.29 -4.75 9.18
N GLY A 550 -21.15 -4.91 9.83
CA GLY A 550 -20.29 -6.09 9.78
C GLY A 550 -19.09 -5.91 8.86
N PHE A 551 -18.14 -6.83 8.92
CA PHE A 551 -16.87 -6.77 8.19
C PHE A 551 -17.06 -6.54 6.68
N VAL A 552 -17.94 -7.31 6.05
CA VAL A 552 -18.22 -7.21 4.61
C VAL A 552 -18.83 -5.85 4.25
N ALA A 553 -19.76 -5.35 5.07
CA ALA A 553 -20.39 -4.05 4.85
C ALA A 553 -19.39 -2.88 4.98
N SER A 554 -18.45 -2.97 5.92
CA SER A 554 -17.33 -2.01 6.02
C SER A 554 -16.44 -2.05 4.77
N GLY A 555 -16.22 -3.24 4.20
CA GLY A 555 -15.52 -3.39 2.93
C GLY A 555 -16.25 -2.73 1.75
N VAL A 556 -17.59 -2.82 1.69
CA VAL A 556 -18.41 -2.13 0.68
C VAL A 556 -18.29 -0.63 0.81
N ASP A 557 -18.45 -0.10 2.03
CA ASP A 557 -18.36 1.34 2.29
C ASP A 557 -16.97 1.90 1.92
N LEU A 558 -15.93 1.17 2.30
CA LEU A 558 -14.54 1.51 1.94
C LEU A 558 -14.35 1.53 0.41
N GLN A 559 -14.87 0.53 -0.29
CA GLN A 559 -14.76 0.44 -1.74
C GLN A 559 -15.51 1.60 -2.42
N ASP A 560 -16.71 1.89 -1.98
CA ASP A 560 -17.55 2.95 -2.57
C ASP A 560 -16.94 4.34 -2.32
N ASP A 561 -16.39 4.60 -1.13
CA ASP A 561 -15.69 5.85 -0.80
C ASP A 561 -14.40 6.03 -1.60
N LEU A 562 -13.61 4.96 -1.77
CA LEU A 562 -12.37 5.01 -2.53
C LEU A 562 -12.61 5.16 -4.03
N LEU A 563 -13.45 4.29 -4.61
CA LEU A 563 -13.71 4.31 -6.05
C LEU A 563 -14.47 5.56 -6.49
N GLY A 564 -15.38 6.08 -5.65
CA GLY A 564 -16.10 7.31 -5.94
C GLY A 564 -15.18 8.53 -6.09
N ARG A 565 -14.05 8.56 -5.40
CA ARG A 565 -13.06 9.66 -5.46
C ARG A 565 -11.83 9.36 -6.30
N PHE A 566 -11.66 8.12 -6.73
CA PHE A 566 -10.49 7.70 -7.50
C PHE A 566 -10.31 8.47 -8.82
N PRO A 567 -11.37 8.74 -9.64
CA PRO A 567 -11.23 9.55 -10.84
C PRO A 567 -10.74 10.97 -10.56
N LEU A 568 -11.21 11.60 -9.48
CA LEU A 568 -10.75 12.92 -9.05
C LEU A 568 -9.27 12.90 -8.65
N LEU A 569 -8.85 11.87 -7.92
CA LEU A 569 -7.45 11.66 -7.52
C LEU A 569 -6.56 11.50 -8.75
N ILE A 570 -6.93 10.64 -9.69
CA ILE A 570 -6.22 10.47 -10.97
C ILE A 570 -6.09 11.81 -11.69
N GLY A 571 -7.22 12.51 -11.87
CA GLY A 571 -7.26 13.80 -12.55
C GLY A 571 -6.33 14.83 -11.89
N LEU A 572 -6.35 14.95 -10.58
CA LEU A 572 -5.52 15.88 -9.82
C LEU A 572 -4.02 15.57 -10.01
N ILE A 573 -3.63 14.31 -9.84
CA ILE A 573 -2.22 13.90 -9.98
C ILE A 573 -1.74 14.14 -11.42
N VAL A 574 -2.51 13.70 -12.41
CA VAL A 574 -2.18 13.83 -13.83
C VAL A 574 -2.06 15.29 -14.25
N VAL A 575 -3.05 16.10 -13.92
CA VAL A 575 -3.09 17.53 -14.30
C VAL A 575 -1.96 18.30 -13.61
N THR A 576 -1.79 18.12 -12.29
CA THR A 576 -0.73 18.83 -11.55
C THR A 576 0.65 18.46 -12.09
N THR A 577 0.89 17.19 -12.37
CA THR A 577 2.15 16.70 -12.91
C THR A 577 2.38 17.20 -14.34
N ALA A 578 1.35 17.20 -15.19
CA ALA A 578 1.43 17.72 -16.53
C ALA A 578 1.76 19.23 -16.55
N ILE A 579 1.12 20.01 -15.68
CA ILE A 579 1.40 21.46 -15.54
C ILE A 579 2.84 21.67 -15.09
N MET A 580 3.30 20.92 -14.08
CA MET A 580 4.66 21.06 -13.57
C MET A 580 5.71 20.76 -14.65
N LEU A 581 5.52 19.71 -15.45
CA LEU A 581 6.41 19.38 -16.57
C LEU A 581 6.32 20.41 -17.71
N ALA A 582 5.11 20.90 -18.02
CA ALA A 582 4.93 21.92 -19.04
C ALA A 582 5.71 23.20 -18.69
N LEU A 583 5.67 23.62 -17.43
CA LEU A 583 6.40 24.76 -16.93
C LEU A 583 7.93 24.51 -16.92
N ALA A 584 8.36 23.30 -16.54
CA ALA A 584 9.78 22.94 -16.48
C ALA A 584 10.44 22.90 -17.86
N TYR A 585 9.77 22.33 -18.87
CA TYR A 585 10.32 22.11 -20.21
C TYR A 585 9.81 23.08 -21.28
N ARG A 586 8.84 23.92 -20.95
CA ARG A 586 8.20 24.86 -21.91
C ARG A 586 7.73 24.14 -23.18
N SER A 587 7.15 22.95 -22.99
CA SER A 587 6.64 22.07 -24.03
C SER A 587 5.28 21.50 -23.64
N VAL A 588 4.42 21.25 -24.63
CA VAL A 588 3.13 20.56 -24.45
C VAL A 588 3.28 19.06 -24.69
N LEU A 589 4.09 18.67 -25.66
CA LEU A 589 4.21 17.27 -26.06
C LEU A 589 5.00 16.43 -25.03
N VAL A 590 6.00 17.01 -24.37
CA VAL A 590 6.79 16.33 -23.33
C VAL A 590 5.92 15.88 -22.15
N PRO A 591 5.10 16.73 -21.52
CA PRO A 591 4.17 16.31 -20.46
C PRO A 591 3.18 15.24 -20.92
N LEU A 592 2.58 15.41 -22.09
CA LEU A 592 1.58 14.47 -22.61
C LEU A 592 2.17 13.07 -22.77
N LYS A 593 3.37 12.95 -23.36
CA LYS A 593 4.08 11.67 -23.47
C LYS A 593 4.45 11.09 -22.11
N ALA A 594 4.97 11.92 -21.22
CA ALA A 594 5.37 11.46 -19.89
C ALA A 594 4.18 10.90 -19.10
N VAL A 595 3.03 11.59 -19.12
CA VAL A 595 1.80 11.12 -18.49
C VAL A 595 1.32 9.80 -19.13
N ALA A 596 1.26 9.73 -20.48
CA ALA A 596 0.84 8.51 -21.17
C ALA A 596 1.74 7.31 -20.85
N MET A 597 3.06 7.51 -20.80
CA MET A 597 4.03 6.47 -20.46
C MET A 597 3.89 6.03 -19.00
N ASN A 598 3.66 6.95 -18.06
CA ASN A 598 3.43 6.60 -16.67
C ASN A 598 2.11 5.84 -16.48
N CYS A 599 1.04 6.24 -17.15
CA CYS A 599 -0.22 5.48 -17.15
C CYS A 599 -0.01 4.06 -17.69
N LEU A 600 0.81 3.89 -18.72
CA LEU A 600 1.13 2.57 -19.28
C LEU A 600 1.93 1.71 -18.30
N SER A 601 2.91 2.29 -17.59
CA SER A 601 3.67 1.60 -16.54
C SER A 601 2.76 1.10 -15.42
N VAL A 602 1.86 1.96 -14.93
CA VAL A 602 0.89 1.63 -13.88
C VAL A 602 -0.09 0.55 -14.37
N ALA A 603 -0.61 0.70 -15.59
CA ALA A 603 -1.52 -0.29 -16.19
C ALA A 603 -0.85 -1.66 -16.34
N GLY A 604 0.42 -1.69 -16.75
CA GLY A 604 1.21 -2.93 -16.82
C GLY A 604 1.43 -3.55 -15.44
N ALA A 605 1.73 -2.74 -14.42
CA ALA A 605 1.85 -3.23 -13.05
C ALA A 605 0.55 -3.86 -12.54
N PHE A 606 -0.59 -3.23 -12.79
CA PHE A 606 -1.90 -3.81 -12.45
C PHE A 606 -2.21 -5.06 -13.26
N GLY A 607 -1.84 -5.11 -14.54
CA GLY A 607 -1.98 -6.33 -15.35
C GLY A 607 -1.24 -7.52 -14.73
N LEU A 608 -0.01 -7.32 -14.26
CA LEU A 608 0.76 -8.36 -13.59
C LEU A 608 0.24 -8.68 -12.18
N ILE A 609 -0.25 -7.70 -11.41
CA ILE A 609 -0.94 -7.95 -10.14
C ILE A 609 -2.16 -8.86 -10.36
N VAL A 610 -2.99 -8.57 -11.36
CA VAL A 610 -4.16 -9.39 -11.71
C VAL A 610 -3.73 -10.80 -12.10
N LEU A 611 -2.71 -10.94 -12.94
CA LEU A 611 -2.22 -12.24 -13.40
C LEU A 611 -1.70 -13.10 -12.24
N VAL A 612 -0.84 -12.52 -11.39
CA VAL A 612 -0.14 -13.27 -10.34
C VAL A 612 -1.03 -13.50 -9.12
N PHE A 613 -1.73 -12.49 -8.66
CA PHE A 613 -2.48 -12.57 -7.40
C PHE A 613 -3.95 -12.96 -7.64
N GLN A 614 -4.67 -12.23 -8.49
CA GLN A 614 -6.10 -12.49 -8.68
C GLN A 614 -6.34 -13.83 -9.38
N HIS A 615 -5.52 -14.17 -10.39
CA HIS A 615 -5.61 -15.47 -11.11
C HIS A 615 -4.66 -16.55 -10.59
N GLY A 616 -3.71 -16.20 -9.71
CA GLY A 616 -2.81 -17.16 -9.05
C GLY A 616 -1.66 -17.67 -9.92
N VAL A 617 -1.41 -17.09 -11.11
CA VAL A 617 -0.32 -17.53 -12.01
C VAL A 617 1.05 -17.22 -11.39
N GLY A 618 1.76 -18.26 -10.95
CA GLY A 618 3.03 -18.10 -10.22
C GLY A 618 2.89 -17.59 -8.78
N GLY A 619 1.68 -17.45 -8.27
CA GLY A 619 1.41 -16.95 -6.91
C GLY A 619 2.07 -17.76 -5.80
N HIS A 620 2.30 -19.07 -6.01
CA HIS A 620 3.02 -19.95 -5.08
C HIS A 620 4.44 -19.46 -4.77
N LEU A 621 5.11 -18.75 -5.70
CA LEU A 621 6.44 -18.17 -5.47
C LEU A 621 6.41 -17.11 -4.37
N PHE A 622 5.27 -16.49 -4.16
CA PHE A 622 5.04 -15.47 -3.14
C PHE A 622 4.34 -16.04 -1.90
N GLY A 623 4.17 -17.37 -1.83
CA GLY A 623 3.53 -18.03 -0.69
C GLY A 623 2.00 -18.01 -0.71
N LEU A 624 1.37 -17.63 -1.84
CA LEU A 624 -0.07 -17.72 -2.00
C LEU A 624 -0.50 -19.19 -2.07
N ARG A 625 -1.57 -19.52 -1.36
CA ARG A 625 -2.17 -20.88 -1.34
C ARG A 625 -3.21 -21.08 -2.44
N GLY A 626 -3.69 -19.99 -3.02
CA GLY A 626 -4.70 -19.98 -4.08
C GLY A 626 -4.87 -18.57 -4.67
N PRO A 627 -5.67 -18.42 -5.72
CA PRO A 627 -6.02 -17.12 -6.28
C PRO A 627 -6.78 -16.27 -5.24
N THR A 628 -6.54 -14.97 -5.25
CA THR A 628 -7.23 -14.04 -4.35
C THR A 628 -8.64 -13.67 -4.87
N GLU A 629 -8.93 -13.97 -6.14
CA GLU A 629 -10.18 -13.68 -6.88
C GLU A 629 -10.49 -12.20 -7.05
N ALA A 630 -10.10 -11.35 -6.11
CA ALA A 630 -10.24 -9.91 -6.16
C ALA A 630 -9.01 -9.20 -5.61
N ILE A 631 -8.80 -7.95 -5.99
CA ILE A 631 -7.74 -7.09 -5.49
C ILE A 631 -8.36 -6.06 -4.53
N TYR A 632 -7.76 -5.96 -3.33
CA TYR A 632 -8.21 -5.01 -2.31
C TYR A 632 -8.11 -3.57 -2.80
N VAL A 633 -9.18 -2.81 -2.66
CA VAL A 633 -9.36 -1.48 -3.26
C VAL A 633 -8.28 -0.45 -2.90
N VAL A 634 -7.67 -0.55 -1.72
CA VAL A 634 -6.58 0.34 -1.29
C VAL A 634 -5.34 0.18 -2.18
N VAL A 635 -5.08 -1.03 -2.69
CA VAL A 635 -3.87 -1.33 -3.48
C VAL A 635 -3.83 -0.54 -4.80
N PRO A 636 -4.86 -0.57 -5.68
CA PRO A 636 -4.87 0.23 -6.90
C PRO A 636 -4.68 1.72 -6.64
N VAL A 637 -5.37 2.26 -5.64
CA VAL A 637 -5.33 3.68 -5.30
C VAL A 637 -3.93 4.09 -4.86
N LEU A 638 -3.33 3.31 -3.97
CA LEU A 638 -2.01 3.60 -3.40
C LEU A 638 -0.89 3.39 -4.43
N VAL A 639 -0.91 2.27 -5.15
CA VAL A 639 0.11 1.96 -6.18
C VAL A 639 0.07 3.03 -7.27
N PHE A 640 -1.12 3.47 -7.72
CA PHE A 640 -1.24 4.56 -8.67
C PHE A 640 -0.60 5.85 -8.16
N ALA A 641 -0.97 6.30 -6.96
CA ALA A 641 -0.48 7.55 -6.39
C ALA A 641 1.06 7.55 -6.19
N VAL A 642 1.59 6.45 -5.67
CA VAL A 642 3.03 6.32 -5.39
C VAL A 642 3.85 6.17 -6.68
N VAL A 643 3.43 5.25 -7.57
CA VAL A 643 4.15 5.00 -8.83
C VAL A 643 4.17 6.24 -9.70
N PHE A 644 3.03 6.93 -9.82
CA PHE A 644 2.94 8.13 -10.64
C PHE A 644 3.88 9.23 -10.12
N GLY A 645 4.03 9.38 -8.80
CA GLY A 645 4.99 10.27 -8.18
C GLY A 645 6.45 9.87 -8.43
N LEU A 646 6.79 8.60 -8.18
CA LEU A 646 8.15 8.08 -8.30
C LEU A 646 8.64 7.97 -9.76
N SER A 647 7.77 7.55 -10.67
CA SER A 647 8.15 7.35 -12.08
C SER A 647 8.55 8.65 -12.77
N MET A 648 8.03 9.80 -12.33
CA MET A 648 8.39 11.08 -12.92
C MET A 648 9.86 11.48 -12.78
N ASP A 649 10.50 11.07 -11.70
CA ASP A 649 11.85 11.48 -11.32
C ASP A 649 12.89 11.15 -12.40
N TYR A 650 12.89 9.91 -12.82
CA TYR A 650 13.81 9.46 -13.87
C TYR A 650 13.46 10.03 -15.26
N GLY A 651 12.15 10.29 -15.52
CA GLY A 651 11.70 10.99 -16.74
C GLY A 651 12.28 12.38 -16.82
N VAL A 652 12.18 13.12 -15.73
CA VAL A 652 12.77 14.46 -15.61
C VAL A 652 14.27 14.41 -15.78
N PHE A 653 14.97 13.43 -15.21
CA PHE A 653 16.42 13.29 -15.33
C PHE A 653 16.86 13.00 -16.77
N LEU A 654 16.25 12.02 -17.45
CA LEU A 654 16.51 11.68 -18.85
C LEU A 654 16.22 12.89 -19.76
N LEU A 655 15.03 13.50 -19.62
CA LEU A 655 14.61 14.63 -20.43
C LEU A 655 15.49 15.87 -20.23
N SER A 656 15.97 16.11 -19.01
CA SER A 656 16.88 17.22 -18.71
C SER A 656 18.21 17.05 -19.45
N ARG A 657 18.76 15.82 -19.51
CA ARG A 657 19.99 15.55 -20.26
C ARG A 657 19.79 15.64 -21.76
N ILE A 658 18.66 15.13 -22.27
CA ILE A 658 18.30 15.29 -23.68
C ILE A 658 18.15 16.78 -24.04
N LYS A 659 17.50 17.57 -23.17
CA LYS A 659 17.34 19.03 -23.39
C LYS A 659 18.66 19.74 -23.38
N GLU A 660 19.55 19.43 -22.43
CA GLU A 660 20.93 20.02 -22.38
C GLU A 660 21.71 19.69 -23.66
N ALA A 661 21.64 18.46 -24.15
CA ALA A 661 22.27 18.06 -25.40
C ALA A 661 21.62 18.75 -26.62
N PHE A 662 20.28 18.86 -26.63
CA PHE A 662 19.56 19.56 -27.70
C PHE A 662 19.90 21.05 -27.76
N ASP A 663 19.96 21.74 -26.61
CA ASP A 663 20.32 23.16 -26.55
C ASP A 663 21.76 23.41 -27.03
N ARG A 664 22.64 22.41 -26.95
CA ARG A 664 24.02 22.48 -27.45
C ARG A 664 24.15 22.13 -28.91
N THR A 665 23.41 21.11 -29.40
CA THR A 665 23.61 20.52 -30.74
C THR A 665 22.57 20.97 -31.77
N GLY A 666 21.41 21.44 -31.34
CA GLY A 666 20.26 21.77 -32.20
C GLY A 666 19.63 20.52 -32.89
N ARG A 667 20.15 19.31 -32.67
CA ARG A 667 19.74 18.07 -33.35
C ARG A 667 19.10 17.11 -32.38
N ASN A 668 17.78 16.88 -32.55
CA ASN A 668 17.00 16.06 -31.65
C ASN A 668 17.50 14.60 -31.57
N ASP A 669 17.84 14.00 -32.71
CA ASP A 669 18.27 12.58 -32.76
C ASP A 669 19.59 12.39 -32.03
N GLN A 670 20.56 13.24 -32.27
CA GLN A 670 21.82 13.20 -31.57
C GLN A 670 21.65 13.47 -30.09
N ALA A 671 20.83 14.46 -29.72
CA ALA A 671 20.53 14.78 -28.32
C ALA A 671 19.87 13.63 -27.60
N THR A 672 18.94 12.91 -28.24
CA THR A 672 18.28 11.73 -27.66
C THR A 672 19.27 10.58 -27.44
N MET A 673 20.16 10.31 -28.41
CA MET A 673 21.17 9.26 -28.25
C MET A 673 22.19 9.59 -27.16
N GLU A 674 22.70 10.84 -27.13
CA GLU A 674 23.65 11.29 -26.10
C GLU A 674 23.02 11.29 -24.71
N GLY A 675 21.78 11.81 -24.58
CA GLY A 675 21.05 11.84 -23.32
C GLY A 675 20.77 10.43 -22.78
N LEU A 676 20.36 9.50 -23.65
CA LEU A 676 20.11 8.11 -23.27
C LEU A 676 21.40 7.42 -22.82
N SER A 677 22.46 7.46 -23.60
CA SER A 677 23.73 6.81 -23.26
C SER A 677 24.36 7.36 -21.98
N ALA A 678 24.24 8.66 -21.73
CA ALA A 678 24.76 9.31 -20.53
C ALA A 678 23.96 8.99 -19.25
N THR A 679 22.68 8.62 -19.36
CA THR A 679 21.79 8.43 -18.19
C THR A 679 21.42 6.99 -17.93
N ALA A 680 21.52 6.12 -18.93
CA ALA A 680 21.04 4.73 -18.86
C ALA A 680 21.63 3.94 -17.68
N SER A 681 22.94 4.01 -17.46
CA SER A 681 23.60 3.31 -16.34
C SER A 681 23.11 3.79 -14.98
N THR A 682 22.93 5.11 -14.79
CA THR A 682 22.43 5.67 -13.54
C THR A 682 20.96 5.28 -13.29
N ILE A 683 20.12 5.38 -14.33
CA ILE A 683 18.70 5.02 -14.25
C ILE A 683 18.53 3.52 -13.92
N THR A 684 19.28 2.64 -14.59
CA THR A 684 19.18 1.19 -14.38
C THR A 684 19.69 0.78 -12.99
N SER A 685 20.77 1.39 -12.51
CA SER A 685 21.27 1.12 -11.16
C SER A 685 20.29 1.58 -10.08
N ALA A 686 19.73 2.76 -10.22
CA ALA A 686 18.73 3.29 -9.31
C ALA A 686 17.44 2.44 -9.32
N ALA A 687 16.95 2.08 -10.51
CA ALA A 687 15.81 1.19 -10.66
C ALA A 687 16.05 -0.18 -10.03
N ALA A 688 17.24 -0.77 -10.23
CA ALA A 688 17.59 -2.06 -9.61
C ALA A 688 17.51 -2.01 -8.09
N ILE A 689 17.98 -0.93 -7.47
CA ILE A 689 17.87 -0.72 -6.03
C ILE A 689 16.41 -0.66 -5.60
N MET A 690 15.58 0.15 -6.28
CA MET A 690 14.17 0.27 -5.94
C MET A 690 13.39 -1.02 -6.17
N ILE A 691 13.68 -1.75 -7.26
CA ILE A 691 13.09 -3.06 -7.53
C ILE A 691 13.43 -4.04 -6.38
N ILE A 692 14.65 -4.02 -5.88
CA ILE A 692 15.08 -4.85 -4.75
C ILE A 692 14.35 -4.42 -3.48
N VAL A 693 14.35 -3.12 -3.16
CA VAL A 693 13.70 -2.60 -1.95
C VAL A 693 12.21 -2.96 -1.95
N PHE A 694 11.48 -2.63 -3.01
CA PHE A 694 10.04 -2.94 -3.10
C PHE A 694 9.77 -4.44 -3.24
N GLY A 695 10.60 -5.14 -4.02
CA GLY A 695 10.50 -6.56 -4.28
C GLY A 695 10.65 -7.43 -3.02
N THR A 696 11.46 -7.00 -2.03
CA THR A 696 11.54 -7.73 -0.76
C THR A 696 10.22 -7.74 0.01
N PHE A 697 9.41 -6.69 -0.12
CA PHE A 697 8.06 -6.63 0.48
C PHE A 697 7.03 -7.48 -0.28
N SER A 698 7.31 -7.91 -1.52
CA SER A 698 6.47 -8.90 -2.22
C SER A 698 6.45 -10.28 -1.54
N PHE A 699 7.37 -10.51 -0.62
CA PHE A 699 7.45 -11.73 0.21
C PHE A 699 6.96 -11.49 1.65
N ALA A 700 6.21 -10.42 1.89
CA ALA A 700 5.55 -10.16 3.16
C ALA A 700 4.49 -11.24 3.43
N ARG A 701 4.12 -11.43 4.69
CA ARG A 701 3.02 -12.33 5.08
C ARG A 701 1.65 -11.64 5.01
N MET A 702 1.64 -10.31 5.03
CA MET A 702 0.45 -9.50 4.82
C MET A 702 0.19 -9.31 3.32
N LEU A 703 -0.95 -9.79 2.83
CA LEU A 703 -1.32 -9.71 1.41
C LEU A 703 -1.29 -8.26 0.88
N VAL A 704 -1.80 -7.29 1.64
CA VAL A 704 -1.84 -5.88 1.22
C VAL A 704 -0.42 -5.34 0.99
N VAL A 705 0.50 -5.63 1.91
CA VAL A 705 1.92 -5.22 1.81
C VAL A 705 2.60 -5.90 0.62
N GLN A 706 2.29 -7.19 0.43
CA GLN A 706 2.80 -8.00 -0.66
C GLN A 706 2.37 -7.47 -2.04
N LEU A 707 1.08 -7.14 -2.19
CA LEU A 707 0.51 -6.56 -3.41
C LEU A 707 1.12 -5.19 -3.73
N ILE A 708 1.30 -4.34 -2.72
CA ILE A 708 1.90 -3.01 -2.88
C ILE A 708 3.37 -3.16 -3.26
N GLY A 709 4.14 -3.97 -2.54
CA GLY A 709 5.56 -4.21 -2.81
C GLY A 709 5.79 -4.74 -4.22
N PHE A 710 5.01 -5.76 -4.62
CA PHE A 710 5.04 -6.32 -5.97
C PHE A 710 4.67 -5.28 -7.03
N GLY A 711 3.56 -4.57 -6.83
CA GLY A 711 3.08 -3.55 -7.76
C GLY A 711 4.10 -2.44 -8.00
N LEU A 712 4.72 -1.93 -6.92
CA LEU A 712 5.76 -0.91 -7.01
C LEU A 712 7.03 -1.45 -7.68
N ALA A 713 7.49 -2.66 -7.34
CA ALA A 713 8.67 -3.27 -7.94
C ALA A 713 8.48 -3.48 -9.45
N VAL A 714 7.33 -4.02 -9.86
CA VAL A 714 6.98 -4.25 -11.26
C VAL A 714 6.83 -2.92 -12.00
N ALA A 715 6.16 -1.94 -11.42
CA ALA A 715 6.00 -0.63 -12.05
C ALA A 715 7.34 0.04 -12.33
N VAL A 716 8.26 0.03 -11.35
CA VAL A 716 9.63 0.57 -11.53
C VAL A 716 10.40 -0.25 -12.57
N PHE A 717 10.25 -1.58 -12.57
CA PHE A 717 10.89 -2.43 -13.58
C PHE A 717 10.43 -2.09 -15.00
N LEU A 718 9.11 -2.00 -15.22
CA LEU A 718 8.53 -1.64 -16.51
C LEU A 718 8.93 -0.24 -16.94
N ASP A 719 8.90 0.72 -16.01
CA ASP A 719 9.27 2.09 -16.26
C ASP A 719 10.75 2.22 -16.67
N ALA A 720 11.65 1.62 -15.91
CA ALA A 720 13.08 1.71 -16.18
C ALA A 720 13.53 0.93 -17.42
N THR A 721 12.86 -0.16 -17.77
CA THR A 721 13.23 -1.02 -18.92
C THR A 721 12.42 -0.68 -20.17
N LEU A 722 11.15 -1.07 -20.18
CA LEU A 722 10.30 -0.97 -21.37
C LEU A 722 9.99 0.50 -21.73
N ILE A 723 9.63 1.31 -20.74
CA ILE A 723 9.21 2.69 -20.98
C ILE A 723 10.41 3.56 -21.36
N ARG A 724 11.43 3.61 -20.50
CA ARG A 724 12.54 4.59 -20.65
C ARG A 724 13.64 4.15 -21.57
N MET A 725 13.91 2.83 -21.64
CA MET A 725 14.97 2.34 -22.50
C MET A 725 14.49 1.99 -23.91
N VAL A 726 13.16 1.88 -24.14
CA VAL A 726 12.59 1.50 -25.45
C VAL A 726 11.58 2.54 -25.95
N LEU A 727 10.43 2.68 -25.29
CA LEU A 727 9.30 3.43 -25.81
C LEU A 727 9.53 4.94 -25.82
N ALA A 728 10.01 5.51 -24.71
CA ALA A 728 10.20 6.97 -24.61
C ALA A 728 11.25 7.50 -25.60
N PRO A 729 12.46 6.90 -25.76
CA PRO A 729 13.41 7.32 -26.78
C PRO A 729 12.89 7.12 -28.22
N ALA A 730 12.20 5.98 -28.48
CA ALA A 730 11.61 5.73 -29.80
C ALA A 730 10.60 6.84 -30.19
N ILE A 731 9.70 7.21 -29.25
CA ILE A 731 8.77 8.33 -29.48
C ILE A 731 9.48 9.67 -29.60
N MET A 732 10.58 9.88 -28.83
CA MET A 732 11.39 11.09 -28.97
C MET A 732 12.02 11.23 -30.36
N HIS A 733 12.52 10.14 -30.94
CA HIS A 733 13.04 10.11 -32.31
C HIS A 733 11.94 10.39 -33.34
N ILE A 734 10.76 9.75 -33.20
CA ILE A 734 9.63 9.92 -34.12
C ILE A 734 9.09 11.36 -34.09
N ALA A 735 8.92 11.92 -32.88
CA ALA A 735 8.39 13.27 -32.71
C ALA A 735 9.38 14.37 -33.12
N GLY A 736 10.68 14.08 -33.16
CA GLY A 736 11.71 15.01 -33.65
C GLY A 736 11.65 16.37 -32.95
N ARG A 737 11.68 17.42 -33.74
CA ARG A 737 11.63 18.83 -33.26
C ARG A 737 10.35 19.19 -32.52
N TRP A 738 9.22 18.51 -32.75
CA TRP A 738 7.95 18.77 -32.08
C TRP A 738 8.00 18.51 -30.57
N ASN A 739 9.00 17.76 -30.10
CA ASN A 739 9.21 17.54 -28.67
C ASN A 739 9.33 18.84 -27.87
N TRP A 740 9.83 19.92 -28.49
CA TRP A 740 10.16 21.16 -27.80
C TRP A 740 9.19 22.29 -28.08
N TRP A 741 8.11 22.05 -28.87
CA TRP A 741 7.07 23.03 -29.17
C TRP A 741 6.20 23.31 -27.92
N PRO A 742 5.79 24.59 -27.62
CA PRO A 742 6.05 25.86 -28.33
C PRO A 742 7.34 26.59 -27.88
N GLY A 743 8.11 26.03 -26.96
CA GLY A 743 9.30 26.69 -26.39
C GLY A 743 10.46 26.92 -27.36
N VAL A 744 10.54 26.16 -28.46
CA VAL A 744 11.47 26.33 -29.57
C VAL A 744 10.68 26.20 -30.87
N HIS A 745 10.61 27.26 -31.67
CA HIS A 745 9.95 27.19 -32.96
C HIS A 745 10.70 26.24 -33.92
N PRO A 746 10.00 25.41 -34.69
CA PRO A 746 10.62 24.48 -35.65
C PRO A 746 11.50 25.19 -36.70
N GLU A 747 11.29 26.48 -36.89
CA GLU A 747 12.04 27.33 -37.85
C GLU A 747 13.35 27.85 -37.26
N ASP A 748 13.51 27.89 -35.94
CA ASP A 748 14.69 28.40 -35.25
C ASP A 748 15.85 27.40 -35.16
N VAL A 749 15.63 26.15 -35.57
CA VAL A 749 16.67 25.12 -35.56
C VAL A 749 17.45 25.16 -36.88
N PRO A 750 18.75 25.45 -36.90
CA PRO A 750 19.54 25.45 -38.11
C PRO A 750 19.39 24.13 -38.87
N ARG A 751 18.95 24.16 -40.12
CA ARG A 751 18.92 22.98 -41.00
C ARG A 751 20.36 22.50 -41.18
N ALA A 752 20.63 21.26 -40.72
CA ALA A 752 21.91 20.60 -40.95
C ALA A 752 22.09 20.38 -42.49
N GLY A 753 22.69 21.29 -43.15
CA GLY A 753 22.89 21.27 -44.61
C GLY A 753 23.20 22.61 -45.24
N ALA A 754 22.93 23.74 -44.59
CA ALA A 754 23.12 25.07 -45.20
C ALA A 754 24.54 25.65 -45.03
N GLY A 755 25.50 24.89 -44.51
CA GLY A 755 26.85 25.35 -44.18
C GLY A 755 27.98 24.84 -45.08
N ARG A 756 27.69 24.33 -46.30
CA ARG A 756 28.71 23.90 -47.27
C ARG A 756 28.36 24.41 -48.69
N SER A 757 28.44 25.69 -48.94
CA SER A 757 28.60 26.25 -50.26
C SER A 757 28.85 27.78 -50.18
N ARG A 758 29.96 28.17 -49.62
CA ARG A 758 30.69 29.40 -49.93
C ARG A 758 32.17 29.05 -49.76
N GLN A 759 32.66 28.19 -50.62
CA GLN A 759 34.06 28.30 -51.02
C GLN A 759 34.15 29.47 -51.99
N GLU A 760 34.89 30.50 -51.58
CA GLU A 760 35.31 31.56 -52.42
C GLU A 760 36.02 30.99 -53.65
N GLU A 761 35.55 31.33 -54.85
CA GLU A 761 36.31 31.22 -56.08
C GLU A 761 37.47 32.23 -55.99
N PRO A 762 38.74 31.85 -56.30
CA PRO A 762 39.82 32.82 -56.45
C PRO A 762 39.65 33.52 -57.75
N GLY A 763 39.27 34.77 -57.71
CA GLY A 763 39.29 35.68 -58.85
C GLY A 763 40.71 35.92 -59.28
N ASP A 764 40.95 35.58 -60.59
CA ASP A 764 42.08 35.93 -61.41
C ASP A 764 42.13 37.40 -61.60
N SER A 765 43.23 38.08 -61.24
CA SER A 765 43.67 39.26 -61.96
C SER A 765 45.15 39.51 -61.79
N ALA A 766 45.79 39.58 -62.96
CA ALA A 766 47.18 39.67 -63.24
C ALA A 766 47.83 41.01 -62.89
N ALA A 767 49.12 40.92 -62.86
CA ALA A 767 50.14 41.88 -63.27
C ALA A 767 50.66 42.96 -62.31
N GLY A 768 51.92 42.97 -62.11
CA GLY A 768 52.64 44.19 -61.94
C GLY A 768 53.85 44.17 -61.00
N THR A 769 55.02 43.73 -61.55
CA THR A 769 56.35 44.36 -61.37
C THR A 769 57.04 44.49 -59.99
N ALA A 770 58.08 43.72 -59.90
CA ALA A 770 59.49 44.18 -59.70
C ALA A 770 59.99 44.65 -58.30
N SER A 771 61.10 44.09 -57.99
CA SER A 771 62.36 44.55 -57.42
C SER A 771 62.53 44.42 -55.88
N SER A 772 63.42 43.61 -55.55
CA SER A 772 64.82 43.78 -55.13
C SER A 772 65.05 43.91 -53.61
N THR A 773 66.06 43.19 -53.28
CA THR A 773 67.12 43.29 -52.25
C THR A 773 66.78 42.81 -50.85
N ALA A 774 67.35 41.71 -50.49
CA ALA A 774 68.67 41.42 -49.88
C ALA A 774 68.74 41.70 -48.38
N SER A 775 69.27 40.67 -47.73
CA SER A 775 70.23 40.62 -46.64
C SER A 775 69.74 40.30 -45.24
N ALA A 776 70.12 39.15 -44.85
CA ALA A 776 71.01 38.76 -43.75
C ALA A 776 70.59 39.10 -42.30
N ARG A 777 70.31 38.24 -41.51
CA ARG A 777 71.02 37.46 -40.46
C ARG A 777 70.06 36.58 -39.65
#